data_615504463574e9257c8d58838d710379
#
_entry.id   615504463574e9257c8d58838d710379
#
_cell.length_a   1.000
_cell.length_b   1.000
_cell.length_c   1.000
_cell.angle_alpha   90.00
_cell.angle_beta   90.00
_cell.angle_gamma   90.00
#
_symmetry.space_group_name_H-M   'P 1'
#
loop_
_entity.id
_entity.type
_entity.pdbx_description
1 polymer ?
#
loop_
_entity_poly.entity_id
_entity_poly.type
_entity_poly.pdbx_seq_one_letter_code
_entity_poly.pdbx_strand_id
1 'polypeptide(L)'
;MRRGLAMWLLALAGFAQAETDATYAERVRPVLEQYCFKCHGEKTAKSGLRLDTLSTDFLTARAATTWHEVMRRIEDRGDETMPPDGKPRPSDEEVRMLHGWIESRLTAVADADAAAQKTEGRAQLRRLNRVEYNNTLRDLLGIDVDLKPLLPEDDAVAGFDNVGTGLQITRIHQERYLEGAEMALNAAIVTGPRPPSKTQRFIFPTDKNSYPPRRVLENDTVVFFTSALAELQRSRNYLPGRYRVRISTQAYRNEGRPLVVFVRCGNPNHPDDRYLPVAAEHAPVLEFEAYMGAGDTVRLAPCGFGTKYIRDLAAYEGPGLAIDWVEVEGPLIDTWPPASHQRLLGAVDLKKATPADAEQVLRAFIPRAFRGPVPEPKLQKYLTFLHTKIDTEHCTVEDALRQSLTAVLCAPDFLLLREAPGPLDNHALAARLSYFLWRSMPDETLLDLAGRRQLRAPGELRRQAERMLQDPRAAAFAAQFLGQWLGLRQIDATTPDNVLYPEFDDYLRYSMPLEPVRFFEEMLRQDLPIQNLIASDFSMLNDRLAQHYGIPGIDGPEFRAVKLPPESHRGGVLTMAAVLKVTANGTVTSPVLRGAWIQDKILGQPLQLPSGLTVPAVEPDIRGALNIRDQLAKHRTNDQCASCHQKMDPFGFALENFDPIGGYRTNYRALGKFPKAPAVIDGRPVQYSPGLPVQAGDVMPNGKPFADSDAFKRLLLDDPTLIVRTLAGKLLVYATGNPMRPADRAAFEGLLHRVHEKHDGLRTLVHEVIQSELFLNK
;
A
#
# COMPACT_ATOMS: atom_id res chain seq x y z
N MET A 1 -44.73 27.63 -5.33
CA MET A 1 -43.52 28.48 -5.42
C MET A 1 -42.20 27.65 -5.70
N ARG A 2 -42.01 26.45 -5.15
CA ARG A 2 -40.75 25.68 -5.38
C ARG A 2 -40.51 25.15 -6.81
N ARG A 3 -41.55 24.90 -7.63
CA ARG A 3 -41.41 24.46 -9.04
C ARG A 3 -41.03 25.59 -10.01
N GLY A 4 -41.34 26.82 -9.72
CA GLY A 4 -40.98 27.97 -10.56
C GLY A 4 -39.47 28.33 -10.47
N LEU A 5 -38.88 28.21 -9.25
CA LEU A 5 -37.47 28.54 -9.03
C LEU A 5 -36.53 27.57 -9.72
N ALA A 6 -36.87 26.26 -9.73
CA ALA A 6 -36.07 25.22 -10.40
C ALA A 6 -36.07 25.39 -11.94
N MET A 7 -37.20 25.83 -12.51
CA MET A 7 -37.32 26.12 -13.95
C MET A 7 -36.53 27.36 -14.37
N TRP A 8 -36.46 28.38 -13.52
CA TRP A 8 -35.66 29.60 -13.77
C TRP A 8 -34.14 29.30 -13.66
N LEU A 9 -33.72 28.47 -12.69
CA LEU A 9 -32.30 28.06 -12.58
C LEU A 9 -31.83 27.17 -13.75
N LEU A 10 -32.70 26.30 -14.24
CA LEU A 10 -32.40 25.49 -15.46
C LEU A 10 -32.37 26.36 -16.72
N ALA A 11 -33.21 27.39 -16.82
CA ALA A 11 -33.18 28.33 -17.94
C ALA A 11 -31.92 29.22 -17.91
N LEU A 12 -31.49 29.70 -16.75
CA LEU A 12 -30.27 30.50 -16.60
C LEU A 12 -29.01 29.66 -16.90
N ALA A 13 -28.97 28.41 -16.45
CA ALA A 13 -27.88 27.49 -16.80
C ALA A 13 -27.82 27.20 -18.31
N GLY A 14 -28.98 27.04 -18.97
CA GLY A 14 -29.08 26.86 -20.43
C GLY A 14 -28.62 28.09 -21.20
N PHE A 15 -28.92 29.30 -20.74
CA PHE A 15 -28.44 30.54 -21.38
C PHE A 15 -26.93 30.74 -21.22
N ALA A 16 -26.38 30.49 -20.04
CA ALA A 16 -24.93 30.55 -19.82
C ALA A 16 -24.17 29.52 -20.67
N GLN A 17 -24.72 28.33 -20.85
CA GLN A 17 -24.14 27.28 -21.69
C GLN A 17 -24.14 27.69 -23.17
N ALA A 18 -25.27 28.25 -23.68
CA ALA A 18 -25.40 28.69 -25.07
C ALA A 18 -24.44 29.86 -25.40
N GLU A 19 -24.25 30.81 -24.47
CA GLU A 19 -23.34 31.95 -24.69
C GLU A 19 -21.86 31.50 -24.68
N THR A 20 -21.50 30.52 -23.87
CA THR A 20 -20.15 29.95 -23.84
C THR A 20 -19.83 29.07 -25.03
N ASP A 21 -20.82 28.34 -25.58
CA ASP A 21 -20.64 27.52 -26.78
C ASP A 21 -20.51 28.44 -28.01
N ALA A 22 -21.22 29.55 -28.09
CA ALA A 22 -21.03 30.59 -29.10
C ALA A 22 -19.60 31.18 -29.02
N THR A 23 -19.10 31.50 -27.82
CA THR A 23 -17.73 32.01 -27.63
C THR A 23 -16.68 30.99 -28.09
N TYR A 24 -16.89 29.71 -27.81
CA TYR A 24 -16.01 28.65 -28.31
C TYR A 24 -15.99 28.65 -29.85
N ALA A 25 -17.15 28.59 -30.49
CA ALA A 25 -17.26 28.51 -31.92
C ALA A 25 -16.72 29.74 -32.66
N GLU A 26 -16.98 30.94 -32.12
CA GLU A 26 -16.63 32.19 -32.75
C GLU A 26 -15.20 32.66 -32.50
N ARG A 27 -14.62 32.37 -31.32
CA ARG A 27 -13.35 32.95 -30.90
C ARG A 27 -12.27 31.90 -30.60
N VAL A 28 -12.60 30.82 -29.90
CA VAL A 28 -11.61 29.81 -29.46
C VAL A 28 -11.27 28.86 -30.60
N ARG A 29 -12.27 28.28 -31.23
CA ARG A 29 -12.09 27.29 -32.31
C ARG A 29 -11.26 27.81 -33.47
N PRO A 30 -11.44 29.04 -33.99
CA PRO A 30 -10.60 29.56 -35.11
C PRO A 30 -9.11 29.61 -34.73
N VAL A 31 -8.77 29.98 -33.50
CA VAL A 31 -7.38 29.98 -33.01
C VAL A 31 -6.80 28.57 -32.95
N LEU A 32 -7.59 27.60 -32.47
CA LEU A 32 -7.18 26.19 -32.46
C LEU A 32 -7.00 25.63 -33.86
N GLU A 33 -7.88 26.00 -34.81
CA GLU A 33 -7.81 25.59 -36.22
C GLU A 33 -6.54 26.13 -36.89
N GLN A 34 -6.20 27.39 -36.61
CA GLN A 34 -5.03 28.04 -37.17
C GLN A 34 -3.71 27.48 -36.64
N TYR A 35 -3.59 27.23 -35.35
CA TYR A 35 -2.31 26.94 -34.69
C TYR A 35 -2.17 25.50 -34.19
N CYS A 36 -3.27 24.79 -33.93
CA CYS A 36 -3.24 23.50 -33.19
C CYS A 36 -3.71 22.32 -34.05
N PHE A 37 -4.80 22.43 -34.85
CA PHE A 37 -5.42 21.29 -35.55
C PHE A 37 -4.55 20.67 -36.63
N LYS A 38 -3.55 21.37 -37.16
CA LYS A 38 -2.59 20.79 -38.10
C LYS A 38 -1.81 19.63 -37.48
N CYS A 39 -1.57 19.67 -36.16
CA CYS A 39 -0.84 18.63 -35.40
C CYS A 39 -1.79 17.83 -34.51
N HIS A 40 -2.90 18.41 -34.05
CA HIS A 40 -3.85 17.81 -33.10
C HIS A 40 -5.28 17.78 -33.67
N GLY A 41 -5.45 17.36 -34.90
CA GLY A 41 -6.71 17.29 -35.63
C GLY A 41 -6.92 15.95 -36.32
N GLU A 42 -7.87 15.92 -37.26
CA GLU A 42 -8.29 14.69 -37.94
C GLU A 42 -7.18 13.97 -38.71
N LYS A 43 -6.35 14.73 -39.44
CA LYS A 43 -5.27 14.16 -40.28
C LYS A 43 -4.03 13.76 -39.46
N THR A 44 -3.83 14.38 -38.33
CA THR A 44 -2.65 14.16 -37.50
C THR A 44 -3.03 14.33 -36.04
N ALA A 45 -2.88 13.29 -35.23
CA ALA A 45 -3.14 13.32 -33.81
C ALA A 45 -1.81 13.13 -33.02
N LYS A 46 -0.92 14.14 -33.07
CA LYS A 46 0.36 14.05 -32.33
C LYS A 46 0.11 13.78 -30.85
N SER A 47 0.86 12.85 -30.32
CA SER A 47 0.69 12.37 -28.94
C SER A 47 -0.71 11.82 -28.62
N GLY A 48 -1.47 11.38 -29.63
CA GLY A 48 -2.85 10.88 -29.48
C GLY A 48 -3.88 11.95 -29.10
N LEU A 49 -3.49 13.24 -29.13
CA LEU A 49 -4.37 14.35 -28.76
C LEU A 49 -5.14 14.84 -30.02
N ARG A 50 -6.46 14.88 -29.88
CA ARG A 50 -7.42 15.44 -30.88
C ARG A 50 -8.11 16.64 -30.22
N LEU A 51 -7.69 17.85 -30.59
CA LEU A 51 -8.33 19.09 -30.11
C LEU A 51 -9.57 19.47 -30.90
N ASP A 52 -9.67 19.03 -32.16
CA ASP A 52 -10.83 19.25 -33.02
C ASP A 52 -12.10 18.49 -32.57
N THR A 53 -11.94 17.41 -31.80
CA THR A 53 -13.02 16.61 -31.21
C THR A 53 -13.01 16.62 -29.69
N LEU A 54 -12.16 17.44 -29.06
CA LEU A 54 -12.12 17.56 -27.62
C LEU A 54 -13.42 18.17 -27.12
N SER A 55 -14.06 17.50 -26.15
CA SER A 55 -15.31 17.96 -25.56
C SER A 55 -15.13 19.33 -24.89
N THR A 56 -16.08 20.23 -25.11
CA THR A 56 -16.22 21.49 -24.36
C THR A 56 -17.00 21.32 -23.07
N ASP A 57 -17.44 20.10 -22.75
CA ASP A 57 -18.04 19.73 -21.47
C ASP A 57 -16.96 19.41 -20.43
N PHE A 58 -16.62 20.41 -19.64
CA PHE A 58 -15.63 20.32 -18.55
C PHE A 58 -16.12 19.54 -17.33
N LEU A 59 -17.37 19.08 -17.29
CA LEU A 59 -17.85 18.18 -16.24
C LEU A 59 -17.18 16.80 -16.32
N THR A 60 -16.71 16.43 -17.50
CA THR A 60 -15.90 15.20 -17.64
C THR A 60 -14.47 15.47 -17.17
N ALA A 61 -13.99 14.68 -16.22
CA ALA A 61 -12.62 14.81 -15.67
C ALA A 61 -11.56 14.80 -16.80
N ARG A 62 -11.78 14.04 -17.86
CA ARG A 62 -10.89 13.97 -19.01
C ARG A 62 -10.82 15.30 -19.78
N ALA A 63 -11.97 15.91 -20.08
CA ALA A 63 -11.98 17.19 -20.80
C ALA A 63 -11.34 18.30 -19.97
N ALA A 64 -11.72 18.42 -18.69
CA ALA A 64 -11.14 19.40 -17.77
C ALA A 64 -9.62 19.29 -17.66
N THR A 65 -9.09 18.07 -17.44
CA THR A 65 -7.65 17.82 -17.37
C THR A 65 -6.95 18.15 -18.67
N THR A 66 -7.54 17.77 -19.81
CA THR A 66 -6.91 18.03 -21.13
C THR A 66 -6.88 19.51 -21.43
N TRP A 67 -7.98 20.25 -21.19
CA TRP A 67 -8.01 21.71 -21.38
C TRP A 67 -7.07 22.45 -20.46
N HIS A 68 -6.95 22.00 -19.20
CA HIS A 68 -5.96 22.55 -18.28
C HIS A 68 -4.51 22.35 -18.79
N GLU A 69 -4.19 21.17 -19.33
CA GLU A 69 -2.88 20.91 -19.92
C GLU A 69 -2.65 21.74 -21.20
N VAL A 70 -3.68 21.96 -22.01
CA VAL A 70 -3.61 22.88 -23.15
C VAL A 70 -3.27 24.29 -22.66
N MET A 71 -3.96 24.80 -21.64
CA MET A 71 -3.70 26.11 -21.06
C MET A 71 -2.24 26.22 -20.56
N ARG A 72 -1.78 25.26 -19.79
CA ARG A 72 -0.41 25.23 -19.27
C ARG A 72 0.63 25.29 -20.39
N ARG A 73 0.45 24.52 -21.46
CA ARG A 73 1.41 24.41 -22.56
C ARG A 73 1.43 25.60 -23.51
N ILE A 74 0.34 26.32 -23.66
CA ILE A 74 0.32 27.55 -24.47
C ILE A 74 0.99 28.73 -23.76
N GLU A 75 1.00 28.71 -22.41
CA GLU A 75 1.66 29.72 -21.58
C GLU A 75 3.13 29.42 -21.34
N ASP A 76 3.53 28.14 -21.42
CA ASP A 76 4.91 27.73 -21.23
C ASP A 76 5.83 28.42 -22.26
N ARG A 77 6.97 28.93 -21.78
CA ARG A 77 8.01 29.52 -22.61
C ARG A 77 9.29 28.67 -22.63
N GLY A 78 9.21 27.48 -22.07
CA GLY A 78 10.28 26.48 -22.03
C GLY A 78 10.09 25.37 -23.08
N ASP A 79 10.71 24.23 -22.79
CA ASP A 79 10.80 23.07 -23.70
C ASP A 79 9.45 22.39 -23.96
N GLU A 80 8.44 22.63 -23.12
CA GLU A 80 7.09 22.04 -23.28
C GLU A 80 6.09 22.95 -23.98
N THR A 81 6.56 24.09 -24.47
CA THR A 81 5.70 25.09 -25.10
C THR A 81 4.95 24.56 -26.34
N MET A 82 3.70 24.97 -26.48
CA MET A 82 2.90 24.70 -27.68
C MET A 82 2.36 25.98 -28.31
N PRO A 83 2.41 26.12 -29.64
CA PRO A 83 3.13 25.30 -30.62
C PRO A 83 4.64 25.28 -30.41
N PRO A 84 5.32 24.17 -30.83
CA PRO A 84 6.78 24.05 -30.65
C PRO A 84 7.55 25.14 -31.37
N ASP A 85 8.79 25.36 -30.95
CA ASP A 85 9.68 26.33 -31.58
C ASP A 85 9.79 26.17 -33.10
N GLY A 86 9.83 27.29 -33.80
CA GLY A 86 9.85 27.34 -35.27
C GLY A 86 8.49 27.11 -35.96
N LYS A 87 7.38 27.01 -35.19
CA LYS A 87 6.01 26.98 -35.71
C LYS A 87 5.30 28.31 -35.41
N PRO A 88 4.33 28.71 -36.28
CA PRO A 88 3.47 29.84 -35.97
C PRO A 88 2.82 29.71 -34.63
N ARG A 89 2.82 30.77 -33.83
CA ARG A 89 2.25 30.80 -32.47
C ARG A 89 1.10 31.80 -32.41
N PRO A 90 0.10 31.55 -31.53
CA PRO A 90 -0.91 32.55 -31.21
C PRO A 90 -0.25 33.82 -30.66
N SER A 91 -0.84 34.98 -30.93
CA SER A 91 -0.46 36.24 -30.31
C SER A 91 -0.74 36.24 -28.82
N ASP A 92 -0.08 37.14 -28.06
CA ASP A 92 -0.32 37.28 -26.63
C ASP A 92 -1.81 37.58 -26.31
N GLU A 93 -2.53 38.21 -27.21
CA GLU A 93 -3.97 38.47 -27.07
C GLU A 93 -4.79 37.18 -27.25
N GLU A 94 -4.48 36.37 -28.27
CA GLU A 94 -5.10 35.06 -28.47
C GLU A 94 -4.79 34.09 -27.34
N VAL A 95 -3.55 34.09 -26.82
CA VAL A 95 -3.18 33.30 -25.63
C VAL A 95 -4.00 33.72 -24.42
N ARG A 96 -4.11 35.01 -24.13
CA ARG A 96 -4.94 35.52 -23.03
C ARG A 96 -6.41 35.15 -23.20
N MET A 97 -6.94 35.20 -24.42
CA MET A 97 -8.31 34.83 -24.72
C MET A 97 -8.56 33.33 -24.51
N LEU A 98 -7.65 32.45 -25.00
CA LEU A 98 -7.72 31.01 -24.76
C LEU A 98 -7.65 30.70 -23.27
N HIS A 99 -6.69 31.29 -22.57
CA HIS A 99 -6.54 31.14 -21.11
C HIS A 99 -7.83 31.55 -20.39
N GLY A 100 -8.34 32.76 -20.64
CA GLY A 100 -9.54 33.28 -20.00
C GLY A 100 -10.78 32.39 -20.25
N TRP A 101 -10.92 31.86 -21.45
CA TRP A 101 -12.01 30.93 -21.75
C TRP A 101 -11.86 29.61 -21.01
N ILE A 102 -10.68 28.99 -21.03
CA ILE A 102 -10.43 27.72 -20.30
C ILE A 102 -10.62 27.92 -18.80
N GLU A 103 -10.03 28.96 -18.21
CA GLU A 103 -10.11 29.24 -16.78
C GLU A 103 -11.54 29.54 -16.33
N SER A 104 -12.32 30.27 -17.13
CA SER A 104 -13.73 30.53 -16.82
C SER A 104 -14.57 29.24 -16.78
N ARG A 105 -14.29 28.28 -17.67
CA ARG A 105 -14.97 26.97 -17.71
C ARG A 105 -14.56 26.08 -16.55
N LEU A 106 -13.26 26.03 -16.21
CA LEU A 106 -12.76 25.30 -15.05
C LEU A 106 -13.34 25.86 -13.75
N THR A 107 -13.42 27.18 -13.64
CA THR A 107 -14.03 27.87 -12.48
C THR A 107 -15.51 27.56 -12.38
N ALA A 108 -16.26 27.66 -13.48
CA ALA A 108 -17.69 27.34 -13.49
C ALA A 108 -17.98 25.89 -13.04
N VAL A 109 -17.17 24.93 -13.48
CA VAL A 109 -17.28 23.53 -13.05
C VAL A 109 -16.92 23.40 -11.56
N ALA A 110 -15.87 24.08 -11.11
CA ALA A 110 -15.48 24.09 -9.70
C ALA A 110 -16.59 24.70 -8.82
N ASP A 111 -17.19 25.79 -9.24
CA ASP A 111 -18.29 26.44 -8.51
C ASP A 111 -19.54 25.56 -8.46
N ALA A 112 -19.91 24.92 -9.58
CA ALA A 112 -21.03 24.01 -9.64
C ALA A 112 -20.80 22.78 -8.74
N ASP A 113 -19.59 22.22 -8.78
CA ASP A 113 -19.18 21.11 -7.91
C ASP A 113 -19.18 21.53 -6.42
N ALA A 114 -18.67 22.72 -6.10
CA ALA A 114 -18.70 23.27 -4.76
C ALA A 114 -20.13 23.52 -4.24
N ALA A 115 -21.04 23.95 -5.12
CA ALA A 115 -22.45 24.10 -4.78
C ALA A 115 -23.13 22.76 -4.50
N ALA A 116 -22.84 21.73 -5.32
CA ALA A 116 -23.31 20.37 -5.10
C ALA A 116 -22.78 19.79 -3.79
N GLN A 117 -21.50 20.03 -3.48
CA GLN A 117 -20.88 19.59 -2.22
C GLN A 117 -21.56 20.16 -0.97
N LYS A 118 -22.07 21.39 -1.01
CA LYS A 118 -22.79 21.99 0.13
C LYS A 118 -24.10 21.27 0.45
N THR A 119 -24.72 20.63 -0.52
CA THR A 119 -26.02 19.95 -0.37
C THR A 119 -25.89 18.43 -0.24
N GLU A 120 -25.02 17.84 -1.02
CA GLU A 120 -24.87 16.38 -1.12
C GLU A 120 -23.66 15.85 -0.35
N GLY A 121 -22.73 16.73 0.02
CA GLY A 121 -21.43 16.38 0.60
C GLY A 121 -20.44 15.90 -0.46
N ARG A 122 -19.16 15.87 -0.04
CA ARG A 122 -18.04 15.48 -0.91
C ARG A 122 -17.98 13.99 -1.21
N ALA A 123 -18.53 13.17 -0.34
CA ALA A 123 -18.31 11.73 -0.37
C ALA A 123 -19.58 10.91 -0.33
N GLN A 124 -19.54 9.79 -0.99
CA GLN A 124 -20.49 8.70 -0.79
C GLN A 124 -20.27 8.05 0.58
N LEU A 125 -21.27 7.29 1.09
CA LEU A 125 -21.09 6.45 2.27
C LEU A 125 -19.96 5.46 2.02
N ARG A 126 -18.98 5.45 2.93
CA ARG A 126 -17.82 4.57 2.87
C ARG A 126 -17.94 3.48 3.94
N ARG A 127 -17.92 2.22 3.52
CA ARG A 127 -17.78 1.12 4.48
C ARG A 127 -16.33 0.95 4.93
N LEU A 128 -16.14 0.28 6.03
CA LEU A 128 -14.82 -0.24 6.40
C LEU A 128 -14.36 -1.25 5.35
N ASN A 129 -13.13 -1.12 4.87
CA ASN A 129 -12.54 -2.14 4.05
C ASN A 129 -12.08 -3.34 4.91
N ARG A 130 -11.62 -4.42 4.27
CA ARG A 130 -11.20 -5.67 4.93
C ARG A 130 -10.19 -5.44 6.06
N VAL A 131 -9.20 -4.60 5.86
CA VAL A 131 -8.16 -4.29 6.85
C VAL A 131 -8.74 -3.45 8.00
N GLU A 132 -9.53 -2.44 7.69
CA GLU A 132 -10.17 -1.57 8.67
C GLU A 132 -11.17 -2.31 9.54
N TYR A 133 -11.96 -3.21 8.95
CA TYR A 133 -12.90 -4.07 9.69
C TYR A 133 -12.16 -4.97 10.69
N ASN A 134 -11.13 -5.68 10.24
CA ASN A 134 -10.30 -6.53 11.09
C ASN A 134 -9.69 -5.75 12.26
N ASN A 135 -9.03 -4.62 11.96
CA ASN A 135 -8.37 -3.80 12.97
C ASN A 135 -9.38 -3.18 13.94
N THR A 136 -10.55 -2.76 13.45
CA THR A 136 -11.61 -2.21 14.30
C THR A 136 -12.13 -3.24 15.30
N LEU A 137 -12.40 -4.48 14.86
CA LEU A 137 -12.84 -5.55 15.77
C LEU A 137 -11.74 -5.93 16.78
N ARG A 138 -10.49 -6.04 16.33
CA ARG A 138 -9.36 -6.29 17.20
C ARG A 138 -9.26 -5.23 18.31
N ASP A 139 -9.31 -3.95 17.95
CA ASP A 139 -9.13 -2.85 18.90
C ASP A 139 -10.38 -2.61 19.77
N LEU A 140 -11.59 -2.83 19.23
CA LEU A 140 -12.85 -2.72 19.97
C LEU A 140 -12.98 -3.79 21.05
N LEU A 141 -12.68 -5.04 20.70
CA LEU A 141 -12.89 -6.20 21.54
C LEU A 141 -11.62 -6.64 22.32
N GLY A 142 -10.43 -6.19 21.91
CA GLY A 142 -9.16 -6.63 22.49
C GLY A 142 -8.81 -8.08 22.14
N ILE A 143 -9.01 -8.49 20.87
CA ILE A 143 -8.77 -9.85 20.37
C ILE A 143 -7.63 -9.85 19.35
N ASP A 144 -6.98 -11.00 19.15
CA ASP A 144 -5.87 -11.17 18.19
C ASP A 144 -6.27 -12.05 16.97
N VAL A 145 -7.55 -12.27 16.74
CA VAL A 145 -8.04 -13.08 15.61
C VAL A 145 -7.87 -12.33 14.30
N ASP A 146 -7.28 -12.97 13.28
CA ASP A 146 -7.21 -12.42 11.93
C ASP A 146 -8.45 -12.78 11.12
N LEU A 147 -9.31 -11.80 10.86
CA LEU A 147 -10.54 -11.93 10.09
C LEU A 147 -10.40 -11.53 8.62
N LYS A 148 -9.22 -11.06 8.20
CA LYS A 148 -9.00 -10.61 6.82
C LYS A 148 -9.27 -11.69 5.76
N PRO A 149 -8.88 -12.95 5.95
CA PRO A 149 -9.14 -14.00 4.97
C PRO A 149 -10.61 -14.36 4.81
N LEU A 150 -11.45 -14.01 5.78
CA LEU A 150 -12.89 -14.25 5.72
C LEU A 150 -13.58 -13.34 4.70
N LEU A 151 -13.12 -12.10 4.58
CA LEU A 151 -13.74 -11.09 3.71
C LEU A 151 -13.15 -11.11 2.30
N PRO A 152 -13.96 -10.85 1.25
CA PRO A 152 -13.46 -10.61 -0.10
C PRO A 152 -12.44 -9.49 -0.13
N GLU A 153 -11.57 -9.50 -1.15
CA GLU A 153 -10.69 -8.37 -1.42
C GLU A 153 -11.49 -7.15 -1.87
N ASP A 154 -11.01 -5.98 -1.48
CA ASP A 154 -11.64 -4.70 -1.83
C ASP A 154 -11.06 -4.17 -3.14
N ASP A 155 -11.94 -3.65 -4.01
CA ASP A 155 -11.53 -3.03 -5.25
C ASP A 155 -10.79 -1.70 -5.00
N ALA A 156 -9.68 -1.51 -5.70
CA ALA A 156 -8.92 -0.27 -5.63
C ALA A 156 -9.47 0.77 -6.61
N VAL A 157 -9.82 1.95 -6.12
CA VAL A 157 -10.20 3.12 -6.91
C VAL A 157 -9.19 4.24 -6.65
N ALA A 158 -8.78 4.95 -7.69
CA ALA A 158 -7.71 5.97 -7.62
C ALA A 158 -6.40 5.45 -6.97
N GLY A 159 -6.20 4.13 -7.00
CA GLY A 159 -5.04 3.43 -6.45
C GLY A 159 -5.18 2.95 -5.01
N PHE A 160 -6.36 3.10 -4.35
CA PHE A 160 -6.57 2.75 -2.94
C PHE A 160 -7.85 1.97 -2.70
N ASP A 161 -7.78 0.97 -1.81
CA ASP A 161 -8.89 0.08 -1.41
C ASP A 161 -9.82 0.67 -0.34
N ASN A 162 -9.62 1.93 0.02
CA ASN A 162 -10.44 2.64 1.01
C ASN A 162 -11.28 3.76 0.39
N VAL A 163 -11.36 3.84 -0.92
CA VAL A 163 -12.17 4.84 -1.64
C VAL A 163 -13.62 4.38 -1.71
N GLY A 164 -14.54 5.24 -1.24
CA GLY A 164 -15.96 4.89 -1.05
C GLY A 164 -16.65 4.32 -2.28
N THR A 165 -16.33 4.83 -3.48
CA THR A 165 -16.93 4.37 -4.75
C THR A 165 -16.57 2.93 -5.12
N GLY A 166 -15.44 2.39 -4.62
CA GLY A 166 -15.03 0.98 -4.79
C GLY A 166 -15.59 0.03 -3.72
N LEU A 167 -16.13 0.56 -2.64
CA LEU A 167 -16.50 -0.22 -1.46
C LEU A 167 -17.99 -0.60 -1.44
N GLN A 168 -18.41 -1.43 -2.39
CA GLN A 168 -19.77 -1.94 -2.44
C GLN A 168 -20.03 -3.01 -1.37
N ILE A 169 -21.27 -3.11 -0.88
CA ILE A 169 -21.72 -4.20 0.00
C ILE A 169 -22.52 -5.19 -0.85
N THR A 170 -21.99 -6.40 -1.00
CA THR A 170 -22.65 -7.51 -1.67
C THR A 170 -23.28 -8.46 -0.63
N ARG A 171 -24.11 -9.41 -1.09
CA ARG A 171 -24.64 -10.47 -0.23
C ARG A 171 -23.52 -11.28 0.46
N ILE A 172 -22.43 -11.56 -0.24
CA ILE A 172 -21.27 -12.26 0.34
C ILE A 172 -20.70 -11.47 1.51
N HIS A 173 -20.56 -10.15 1.37
CA HIS A 173 -20.09 -9.30 2.48
C HIS A 173 -21.01 -9.42 3.70
N GLN A 174 -22.34 -9.42 3.53
CA GLN A 174 -23.28 -9.51 4.64
C GLN A 174 -23.14 -10.84 5.40
N GLU A 175 -23.04 -11.96 4.67
CA GLU A 175 -22.82 -13.30 5.24
C GLU A 175 -21.48 -13.36 6.01
N ARG A 176 -20.41 -12.79 5.43
CA ARG A 176 -19.08 -12.78 6.06
C ARG A 176 -18.98 -11.81 7.24
N TYR A 177 -19.72 -10.70 7.24
CA TYR A 177 -19.78 -9.83 8.41
C TYR A 177 -20.46 -10.53 9.60
N LEU A 178 -21.53 -11.32 9.35
CA LEU A 178 -22.17 -12.11 10.38
C LEU A 178 -21.20 -13.15 10.97
N GLU A 179 -20.56 -13.94 10.12
CA GLU A 179 -19.57 -14.94 10.53
C GLU A 179 -18.39 -14.29 11.29
N GLY A 180 -17.87 -13.17 10.79
CA GLY A 180 -16.77 -12.42 11.41
C GLY A 180 -17.15 -11.85 12.77
N ALA A 181 -18.36 -11.34 12.94
CA ALA A 181 -18.87 -10.86 14.22
C ALA A 181 -18.99 -12.00 15.25
N GLU A 182 -19.51 -13.16 14.84
CA GLU A 182 -19.61 -14.34 15.69
C GLU A 182 -18.22 -14.87 16.09
N MET A 183 -17.29 -14.98 15.15
CA MET A 183 -15.90 -15.39 15.43
C MET A 183 -15.23 -14.43 16.42
N ALA A 184 -15.38 -13.13 16.22
CA ALA A 184 -14.79 -12.09 17.07
C ALA A 184 -15.39 -12.14 18.49
N LEU A 185 -16.71 -12.29 18.62
CA LEU A 185 -17.38 -12.39 19.92
C LEU A 185 -17.03 -13.70 20.63
N ASN A 186 -16.89 -14.81 19.92
CA ASN A 186 -16.46 -16.08 20.50
C ASN A 186 -15.02 -16.02 21.02
N ALA A 187 -14.15 -15.24 20.38
CA ALA A 187 -12.81 -14.98 20.88
C ALA A 187 -12.80 -14.02 22.09
N ALA A 188 -13.72 -13.04 22.11
CA ALA A 188 -13.79 -12.05 23.20
C ALA A 188 -14.50 -12.57 24.44
N ILE A 189 -15.59 -13.33 24.29
CA ILE A 189 -16.41 -13.82 25.40
C ILE A 189 -16.10 -15.28 25.68
N VAL A 190 -15.51 -15.56 26.82
CA VAL A 190 -15.18 -16.91 27.23
C VAL A 190 -16.11 -17.36 28.36
N THR A 191 -16.64 -18.60 28.28
CA THR A 191 -17.49 -19.23 29.30
C THR A 191 -16.90 -20.59 29.62
N GLY A 192 -16.41 -20.78 30.81
CA GLY A 192 -15.81 -22.04 31.22
C GLY A 192 -14.58 -21.88 32.11
N PRO A 193 -13.97 -22.99 32.52
CA PRO A 193 -12.76 -22.94 33.32
C PRO A 193 -11.57 -22.41 32.49
N ARG A 194 -10.60 -21.83 33.17
CA ARG A 194 -9.32 -21.43 32.56
C ARG A 194 -8.67 -22.63 31.87
N PRO A 195 -8.37 -22.55 30.56
CA PRO A 195 -7.63 -23.60 29.89
C PRO A 195 -6.26 -23.80 30.52
N PRO A 196 -5.79 -25.06 30.68
CA PRO A 196 -4.45 -25.29 31.20
C PRO A 196 -3.40 -24.86 30.17
N SER A 197 -2.45 -24.05 30.59
CA SER A 197 -1.24 -23.81 29.81
C SER A 197 -0.36 -25.07 29.86
N LYS A 198 0.22 -25.41 28.71
CA LYS A 198 1.10 -26.57 28.56
C LYS A 198 2.41 -26.12 27.93
N THR A 199 3.50 -26.62 28.47
CA THR A 199 4.83 -26.51 27.86
C THR A 199 5.13 -27.83 27.15
N GLN A 200 5.43 -27.76 25.87
CA GLN A 200 5.84 -28.91 25.06
C GLN A 200 7.21 -28.62 24.47
N ARG A 201 8.15 -29.55 24.73
CA ARG A 201 9.48 -29.48 24.12
C ARG A 201 9.58 -30.52 23.00
N PHE A 202 10.03 -30.07 21.85
CA PHE A 202 10.19 -30.87 20.66
C PHE A 202 11.67 -31.02 20.35
N ILE A 203 12.06 -32.25 20.07
CA ILE A 203 13.36 -32.62 19.52
C ILE A 203 13.11 -33.12 18.12
N PHE A 204 13.93 -32.71 17.15
CA PHE A 204 13.75 -33.19 15.78
C PHE A 204 14.03 -34.68 15.67
N PRO A 205 13.25 -35.43 14.85
CA PRO A 205 13.54 -36.85 14.63
C PRO A 205 14.96 -37.05 14.11
N THR A 206 15.64 -38.03 14.62
CA THR A 206 17.03 -38.36 14.30
C THR A 206 17.17 -39.43 13.22
N ASP A 207 16.05 -39.93 12.68
CA ASP A 207 16.08 -40.95 11.63
C ASP A 207 16.62 -40.39 10.31
N LYS A 208 17.38 -41.24 9.58
CA LYS A 208 18.09 -40.87 8.34
C LYS A 208 17.17 -40.53 7.16
N ASN A 209 15.89 -40.84 7.25
CA ASN A 209 14.89 -40.64 6.19
C ASN A 209 14.05 -39.38 6.40
N SER A 210 14.32 -38.64 7.45
CA SER A 210 13.55 -37.40 7.76
C SER A 210 13.85 -36.29 6.75
N TYR A 211 12.81 -35.58 6.32
CA TYR A 211 12.94 -34.39 5.47
C TYR A 211 12.76 -33.12 6.30
N PRO A 212 13.51 -32.04 6.07
CA PRO A 212 14.69 -31.97 5.21
C PRO A 212 15.87 -32.81 5.74
N PRO A 213 16.82 -33.20 4.85
CA PRO A 213 18.00 -33.94 5.25
C PRO A 213 18.80 -33.16 6.29
N ARG A 214 19.25 -33.86 7.34
CA ARG A 214 19.92 -33.26 8.50
C ARG A 214 21.05 -34.14 9.01
N ARG A 215 22.02 -33.54 9.70
CA ARG A 215 23.03 -34.25 10.47
C ARG A 215 22.64 -34.26 11.94
N VAL A 216 22.83 -35.36 12.61
CA VAL A 216 22.66 -35.48 14.06
C VAL A 216 24.06 -35.53 14.69
N LEU A 217 24.31 -34.68 15.68
CA LEU A 217 25.51 -34.64 16.48
C LEU A 217 25.40 -35.60 17.68
N GLU A 218 26.49 -35.86 18.37
CA GLU A 218 26.53 -36.78 19.51
C GLU A 218 25.64 -36.44 20.69
N ASN A 219 25.29 -35.15 20.80
CA ASN A 219 24.40 -34.63 21.85
C ASN A 219 22.92 -34.49 21.38
N ASP A 220 22.52 -35.19 20.33
CA ASP A 220 21.19 -35.11 19.71
C ASP A 220 20.85 -33.76 19.05
N THR A 221 21.79 -32.83 18.98
CA THR A 221 21.64 -31.57 18.21
C THR A 221 21.50 -31.90 16.72
N VAL A 222 20.50 -31.33 16.09
CA VAL A 222 20.23 -31.52 14.66
C VAL A 222 20.73 -30.33 13.86
N VAL A 223 21.52 -30.60 12.79
CA VAL A 223 22.06 -29.55 11.93
C VAL A 223 21.39 -29.57 10.55
N PHE A 224 20.83 -28.44 10.15
CA PHE A 224 20.23 -28.21 8.84
C PHE A 224 21.20 -27.41 7.97
N PHE A 225 21.37 -27.86 6.73
CA PHE A 225 22.31 -27.28 5.77
C PHE A 225 21.64 -26.75 4.50
N THR A 226 20.31 -26.76 4.46
CA THR A 226 19.52 -26.26 3.32
C THR A 226 18.37 -25.41 3.82
N SER A 227 17.91 -24.46 3.01
CA SER A 227 16.75 -23.60 3.32
C SER A 227 15.40 -24.33 3.19
N ALA A 228 15.40 -25.67 3.20
CA ALA A 228 14.16 -26.44 3.22
C ALA A 228 13.50 -26.39 4.60
N LEU A 229 12.17 -26.21 4.62
CA LEU A 229 11.38 -26.10 5.85
C LEU A 229 11.34 -27.43 6.63
N ALA A 230 11.77 -27.37 7.87
CA ALA A 230 11.58 -28.45 8.84
C ALA A 230 10.32 -28.16 9.67
N GLU A 231 9.38 -29.11 9.69
CA GLU A 231 8.17 -29.01 10.50
C GLU A 231 8.35 -29.76 11.82
N LEU A 232 7.91 -29.14 12.93
CA LEU A 232 7.78 -29.83 14.22
C LEU A 232 6.65 -30.84 14.14
N GLN A 233 6.97 -32.13 14.22
CA GLN A 233 6.00 -33.20 14.12
C GLN A 233 4.99 -33.17 15.29
N ARG A 234 3.68 -33.18 14.97
CA ARG A 234 2.55 -33.52 15.83
C ARG A 234 2.00 -32.49 16.82
N SER A 235 2.20 -31.20 16.61
CA SER A 235 1.49 -30.19 17.43
C SER A 235 0.38 -29.47 16.64
N ARG A 236 -0.65 -30.22 16.22
CA ARG A 236 -1.78 -29.63 15.45
C ARG A 236 -3.00 -29.26 16.31
N ASN A 237 -2.93 -29.47 17.61
CA ASN A 237 -4.09 -29.32 18.51
C ASN A 237 -3.86 -28.17 19.49
N TYR A 238 -3.41 -27.01 19.00
CA TYR A 238 -3.36 -25.81 19.79
C TYR A 238 -4.77 -25.26 20.05
N LEU A 239 -5.03 -24.87 21.29
CA LEU A 239 -6.19 -24.03 21.59
C LEU A 239 -5.91 -22.62 21.07
N PRO A 240 -6.91 -21.91 20.50
CA PRO A 240 -6.68 -20.53 20.05
C PRO A 240 -6.14 -19.64 21.17
N GLY A 241 -5.00 -18.97 20.92
CA GLY A 241 -4.38 -18.11 21.91
C GLY A 241 -2.95 -17.74 21.59
N ARG A 242 -2.33 -16.92 22.46
CA ARG A 242 -0.92 -16.60 22.37
C ARG A 242 -0.07 -17.74 22.94
N TYR A 243 1.03 -18.02 22.28
CA TYR A 243 2.00 -19.04 22.67
C TYR A 243 3.39 -18.42 22.68
N ARG A 244 4.21 -18.83 23.65
CA ARG A 244 5.62 -18.51 23.70
C ARG A 244 6.40 -19.62 23.02
N VAL A 245 7.18 -19.26 22.01
CA VAL A 245 8.05 -20.18 21.28
C VAL A 245 9.48 -19.87 21.66
N ARG A 246 10.22 -20.90 22.12
CA ARG A 246 11.64 -20.83 22.45
C ARG A 246 12.40 -21.80 21.56
N ILE A 247 13.51 -21.36 20.99
CA ILE A 247 14.35 -22.17 20.10
C ILE A 247 15.79 -22.11 20.59
N SER A 248 16.32 -23.24 21.03
CA SER A 248 17.75 -23.39 21.32
C SER A 248 18.48 -23.65 20.01
N THR A 249 19.26 -22.70 19.53
CA THR A 249 19.88 -22.75 18.22
C THR A 249 21.21 -22.01 18.17
N GLN A 250 22.10 -22.45 17.29
CA GLN A 250 23.41 -21.84 17.07
C GLN A 250 23.86 -21.98 15.62
N ALA A 251 24.74 -21.08 15.19
CA ALA A 251 25.40 -21.22 13.91
C ALA A 251 26.43 -22.38 13.96
N TYR A 252 26.36 -23.28 12.99
CA TYR A 252 27.27 -24.43 12.89
C TYR A 252 28.29 -24.18 11.80
N ARG A 253 29.60 -24.19 12.16
CA ARG A 253 30.73 -24.01 11.23
C ARG A 253 30.59 -22.78 10.31
N ASN A 254 30.11 -21.65 10.85
CA ASN A 254 29.85 -20.43 10.06
C ASN A 254 30.95 -19.37 10.22
N GLU A 255 32.16 -19.78 10.58
CA GLU A 255 33.34 -18.89 10.67
C GLU A 255 33.09 -17.63 11.53
N GLY A 256 32.32 -17.75 12.62
CA GLY A 256 31.97 -16.64 13.49
C GLY A 256 30.94 -15.65 12.93
N ARG A 257 30.34 -15.95 11.78
CA ARG A 257 29.29 -15.09 11.19
C ARG A 257 27.93 -15.42 11.77
N PRO A 258 27.06 -14.41 12.02
CA PRO A 258 25.69 -14.66 12.40
C PRO A 258 24.92 -15.31 11.25
N LEU A 259 23.89 -16.09 11.61
CA LEU A 259 22.91 -16.65 10.69
C LEU A 259 21.55 -16.04 10.94
N VAL A 260 20.66 -16.21 10.01
CA VAL A 260 19.23 -15.91 10.19
C VAL A 260 18.44 -17.22 10.08
N VAL A 261 17.56 -17.46 11.06
CA VAL A 261 16.59 -18.55 11.02
C VAL A 261 15.23 -17.98 10.61
N PHE A 262 14.62 -18.59 9.63
CA PHE A 262 13.22 -18.40 9.31
C PHE A 262 12.37 -19.28 10.22
N VAL A 263 11.35 -18.69 10.86
CA VAL A 263 10.37 -19.39 11.67
C VAL A 263 8.97 -19.00 11.21
N ARG A 264 8.15 -19.97 10.88
CA ARG A 264 6.74 -19.80 10.58
C ARG A 264 5.91 -20.43 11.67
N CYS A 265 5.11 -19.62 12.36
CA CYS A 265 4.04 -20.07 13.23
C CYS A 265 2.70 -19.92 12.51
N GLY A 266 1.79 -20.87 12.73
CA GLY A 266 0.49 -20.85 12.06
C GLY A 266 0.36 -21.85 10.91
N ASN A 267 -0.63 -21.65 10.07
CA ASN A 267 -0.91 -22.48 8.90
C ASN A 267 -0.69 -21.67 7.60
N PRO A 268 -0.73 -22.31 6.41
CA PRO A 268 -0.48 -21.60 5.16
C PRO A 268 -1.43 -20.43 4.87
N ASN A 269 -2.63 -20.43 5.43
CA ASN A 269 -3.62 -19.38 5.23
C ASN A 269 -3.38 -18.18 6.17
N HIS A 270 -2.71 -18.41 7.30
CA HIS A 270 -2.42 -17.42 8.34
C HIS A 270 -0.99 -17.57 8.84
N PRO A 271 0.03 -17.33 8.01
CA PRO A 271 1.42 -17.47 8.42
C PRO A 271 1.84 -16.27 9.30
N ASP A 272 2.47 -16.57 10.43
CA ASP A 272 3.28 -15.61 11.19
C ASP A 272 4.75 -15.92 10.87
N ASP A 273 5.29 -15.23 9.87
CA ASP A 273 6.64 -15.44 9.35
C ASP A 273 7.63 -14.50 10.05
N ARG A 274 8.68 -15.08 10.63
CA ARG A 274 9.71 -14.34 11.34
C ARG A 274 11.10 -14.71 10.85
N TYR A 275 11.97 -13.71 10.79
CA TYR A 275 13.38 -13.86 10.49
C TYR A 275 14.16 -13.41 11.73
N LEU A 276 14.84 -14.34 12.37
CA LEU A 276 15.47 -14.11 13.69
C LEU A 276 16.98 -14.30 13.59
N PRO A 277 17.78 -13.42 14.24
CA PRO A 277 19.24 -13.56 14.25
C PRO A 277 19.67 -14.72 15.11
N VAL A 278 20.59 -15.52 14.63
CA VAL A 278 21.24 -16.60 15.35
C VAL A 278 22.69 -16.22 15.59
N ALA A 279 23.10 -16.09 16.85
CA ALA A 279 24.46 -15.74 17.20
C ALA A 279 25.47 -16.79 16.77
N ALA A 280 26.69 -16.35 16.43
CA ALA A 280 27.77 -17.24 16.00
C ALA A 280 28.31 -18.10 17.13
N GLU A 281 28.36 -17.57 18.35
CA GLU A 281 28.91 -18.22 19.52
C GLU A 281 27.92 -18.20 20.69
N HIS A 282 27.75 -19.32 21.38
CA HIS A 282 26.83 -19.57 22.48
C HIS A 282 25.36 -19.53 22.07
N ALA A 283 24.66 -20.61 22.27
CA ALA A 283 23.25 -20.79 21.91
C ALA A 283 22.33 -19.86 22.73
N PRO A 284 22.03 -18.63 22.28
CA PRO A 284 20.97 -17.91 22.91
C PRO A 284 19.67 -18.63 22.56
N VAL A 285 18.84 -18.83 23.54
CA VAL A 285 17.47 -19.26 23.30
C VAL A 285 16.75 -18.10 22.63
N LEU A 286 16.36 -18.25 21.36
CA LEU A 286 15.47 -17.31 20.70
C LEU A 286 14.10 -17.45 21.35
N GLU A 287 13.51 -16.34 21.79
CA GLU A 287 12.19 -16.34 22.42
C GLU A 287 11.30 -15.29 21.74
N PHE A 288 10.06 -15.67 21.44
CA PHE A 288 9.04 -14.77 20.93
C PHE A 288 7.64 -15.31 21.21
N GLU A 289 6.62 -14.45 21.07
CA GLU A 289 5.22 -14.84 21.18
C GLU A 289 4.56 -14.84 19.79
N ALA A 290 3.71 -15.87 19.52
CA ALA A 290 2.91 -16.02 18.32
C ALA A 290 1.47 -16.39 18.69
N TYR A 291 0.50 -15.95 17.89
CA TYR A 291 -0.87 -16.46 18.00
C TYR A 291 -0.98 -17.78 17.23
N MET A 292 -1.48 -18.81 17.88
CA MET A 292 -1.71 -20.13 17.26
C MET A 292 -3.10 -20.66 17.61
N GLY A 293 -3.63 -21.47 16.72
CA GLY A 293 -4.93 -22.13 16.86
C GLY A 293 -4.94 -23.55 16.32
N ALA A 294 -6.11 -24.14 16.21
CA ALA A 294 -6.26 -25.51 15.74
C ALA A 294 -5.72 -25.69 14.33
N GLY A 295 -4.84 -26.67 14.13
CA GLY A 295 -4.20 -26.97 12.85
C GLY A 295 -2.93 -26.20 12.56
N ASP A 296 -2.54 -25.22 13.40
CA ASP A 296 -1.30 -24.47 13.25
C ASP A 296 -0.08 -25.32 13.59
N THR A 297 1.06 -24.96 13.00
CA THR A 297 2.34 -25.65 13.18
C THR A 297 3.48 -24.64 13.35
N VAL A 298 4.58 -25.11 13.92
CA VAL A 298 5.84 -24.35 13.92
C VAL A 298 6.77 -25.00 12.90
N ARG A 299 7.26 -24.21 11.95
CA ARG A 299 8.22 -24.61 10.90
C ARG A 299 9.41 -23.68 10.95
N LEU A 300 10.59 -24.21 10.62
CA LEU A 300 11.80 -23.42 10.59
C LEU A 300 12.76 -23.87 9.50
N ALA A 301 13.62 -22.95 9.06
CA ALA A 301 14.67 -23.20 8.10
C ALA A 301 15.81 -22.18 8.28
N PRO A 302 17.05 -22.54 8.02
CA PRO A 302 18.13 -21.55 7.90
C PRO A 302 17.93 -20.70 6.65
N CYS A 303 18.21 -19.41 6.73
CA CYS A 303 18.23 -18.49 5.60
C CYS A 303 19.62 -18.46 4.94
N GLY A 304 19.65 -18.10 3.65
CA GLY A 304 20.89 -17.93 2.90
C GLY A 304 21.55 -19.23 2.42
N PHE A 305 21.00 -20.40 2.77
CA PHE A 305 21.47 -21.68 2.24
C PHE A 305 20.66 -22.09 1.01
N GLY A 306 21.34 -22.66 0.01
CA GLY A 306 20.63 -23.17 -1.17
C GLY A 306 19.73 -24.36 -0.83
N THR A 307 18.84 -24.71 -1.75
CA THR A 307 17.97 -25.91 -1.65
C THR A 307 18.60 -27.16 -2.25
N LYS A 308 19.86 -27.09 -2.70
CA LYS A 308 20.52 -28.21 -3.34
C LYS A 308 20.66 -29.39 -2.38
N TYR A 309 20.31 -30.57 -2.90
CA TYR A 309 20.57 -31.84 -2.24
C TYR A 309 22.09 -32.04 -2.02
N ILE A 310 22.47 -32.21 -0.77
CA ILE A 310 23.85 -32.55 -0.37
C ILE A 310 23.94 -34.07 -0.33
N ARG A 311 24.69 -34.66 -1.23
CA ARG A 311 24.79 -36.13 -1.38
C ARG A 311 25.28 -36.85 -0.12
N ASP A 312 26.29 -36.26 0.52
CA ASP A 312 26.89 -36.81 1.73
C ASP A 312 26.91 -35.76 2.82
N LEU A 313 25.85 -35.78 3.65
CA LEU A 313 25.74 -34.88 4.78
C LEU A 313 26.73 -35.16 5.90
N ALA A 314 27.26 -36.40 5.99
CA ALA A 314 28.25 -36.77 7.00
C ALA A 314 29.61 -36.14 6.70
N ALA A 315 29.98 -36.06 5.42
CA ALA A 315 31.22 -35.46 4.96
C ALA A 315 31.12 -33.95 4.64
N TYR A 316 29.90 -33.35 4.73
CA TYR A 316 29.74 -31.94 4.40
C TYR A 316 30.35 -31.03 5.45
N GLU A 317 31.32 -30.21 5.09
CA GLU A 317 32.06 -29.32 5.97
C GLU A 317 31.54 -27.85 5.95
N GLY A 318 30.51 -27.54 5.15
CA GLY A 318 29.97 -26.20 5.03
C GLY A 318 29.12 -25.76 6.24
N PRO A 319 28.70 -24.49 6.24
CA PRO A 319 27.90 -23.90 7.34
C PRO A 319 26.51 -24.52 7.45
N GLY A 320 25.92 -24.44 8.64
CA GLY A 320 24.58 -24.96 8.92
C GLY A 320 23.93 -24.25 10.11
N LEU A 321 22.66 -24.57 10.33
CA LEU A 321 21.90 -24.17 11.50
C LEU A 321 21.76 -25.37 12.43
N ALA A 322 22.36 -25.30 13.62
CA ALA A 322 22.21 -26.31 14.65
C ALA A 322 21.04 -25.97 15.57
N ILE A 323 20.19 -26.95 15.87
CA ILE A 323 19.04 -26.81 16.76
C ILE A 323 19.05 -27.94 17.77
N ASP A 324 19.02 -27.60 19.05
CA ASP A 324 18.92 -28.56 20.13
C ASP A 324 17.47 -28.95 20.41
N TRP A 325 16.62 -27.95 20.54
CA TRP A 325 15.19 -28.15 20.83
C TRP A 325 14.37 -26.91 20.47
N VAL A 326 13.08 -27.15 20.30
CA VAL A 326 12.05 -26.10 20.21
C VAL A 326 11.02 -26.34 21.32
N GLU A 327 10.69 -25.30 22.07
CA GLU A 327 9.70 -25.37 23.14
C GLU A 327 8.54 -24.43 22.83
N VAL A 328 7.32 -24.92 23.02
CA VAL A 328 6.09 -24.16 22.83
C VAL A 328 5.29 -24.21 24.12
N GLU A 329 5.08 -23.04 24.72
CA GLU A 329 4.34 -22.84 25.97
C GLU A 329 3.06 -22.04 25.69
N GLY A 330 1.91 -22.59 26.09
CA GLY A 330 0.65 -21.86 25.97
C GLY A 330 -0.60 -22.75 26.07
N PRO A 331 -1.80 -22.16 25.89
CA PRO A 331 -2.00 -20.74 25.62
C PRO A 331 -1.54 -19.87 26.80
N LEU A 332 -0.93 -18.72 26.50
CA LEU A 332 -0.52 -17.73 27.51
C LEU A 332 -1.75 -16.94 27.95
N ILE A 333 -2.11 -17.11 29.20
CA ILE A 333 -3.31 -16.49 29.77
C ILE A 333 -2.88 -15.75 31.05
N ASP A 334 -2.75 -14.44 30.97
CA ASP A 334 -2.31 -13.61 32.10
C ASP A 334 -3.40 -13.54 33.17
N THR A 335 -4.62 -13.29 32.74
CA THR A 335 -5.81 -13.20 33.61
C THR A 335 -6.95 -14.04 33.10
N TRP A 336 -7.81 -14.53 34.00
CA TRP A 336 -9.02 -15.24 33.59
C TRP A 336 -10.25 -14.72 34.34
N PRO A 337 -11.32 -14.34 33.64
CA PRO A 337 -11.42 -14.24 32.17
C PRO A 337 -10.39 -13.29 31.53
N PRO A 338 -10.08 -13.47 30.21
CA PRO A 338 -9.09 -12.65 29.52
C PRO A 338 -9.51 -11.17 29.46
N ALA A 339 -8.54 -10.29 29.21
CA ALA A 339 -8.78 -8.85 29.14
C ALA A 339 -9.87 -8.43 28.15
N SER A 340 -10.01 -9.16 27.02
CA SER A 340 -11.10 -8.97 26.06
C SER A 340 -12.49 -9.16 26.67
N HIS A 341 -12.65 -10.20 27.46
CA HIS A 341 -13.91 -10.48 28.18
C HIS A 341 -14.22 -9.38 29.20
N GLN A 342 -13.21 -9.01 30.02
CA GLN A 342 -13.36 -7.95 31.02
C GLN A 342 -13.67 -6.58 30.36
N ARG A 343 -13.04 -6.28 29.23
CA ARG A 343 -13.27 -5.05 28.47
C ARG A 343 -14.69 -4.94 27.91
N LEU A 344 -15.28 -6.07 27.54
CA LEU A 344 -16.64 -6.12 26.97
C LEU A 344 -17.70 -6.20 28.05
N LEU A 345 -17.53 -7.06 29.05
CA LEU A 345 -18.54 -7.40 30.04
C LEU A 345 -18.31 -6.75 31.42
N GLY A 346 -17.12 -6.19 31.67
CA GLY A 346 -16.77 -5.64 32.98
C GLY A 346 -16.76 -6.75 34.03
N ALA A 347 -17.51 -6.55 35.11
CA ALA A 347 -17.64 -7.51 36.21
C ALA A 347 -18.81 -8.49 36.06
N VAL A 348 -19.53 -8.48 34.92
CA VAL A 348 -20.72 -9.32 34.73
C VAL A 348 -20.34 -10.78 34.58
N ASP A 349 -20.84 -11.63 35.48
CA ASP A 349 -20.78 -13.11 35.37
C ASP A 349 -21.96 -13.60 34.53
N LEU A 350 -21.70 -14.00 33.28
CA LEU A 350 -22.74 -14.43 32.34
C LEU A 350 -23.62 -15.59 32.85
N LYS A 351 -23.11 -16.42 33.77
CA LYS A 351 -23.89 -17.52 34.36
C LYS A 351 -24.97 -17.04 35.34
N LYS A 352 -24.81 -15.82 35.85
CA LYS A 352 -25.72 -15.21 36.83
C LYS A 352 -26.32 -13.91 36.31
N ALA A 353 -25.97 -13.52 35.10
CA ALA A 353 -26.37 -12.25 34.51
C ALA A 353 -27.90 -12.13 34.41
N THR A 354 -28.37 -10.96 34.78
CA THR A 354 -29.76 -10.55 34.61
C THR A 354 -29.96 -9.82 33.29
N PRO A 355 -31.23 -9.67 32.80
CA PRO A 355 -31.49 -8.83 31.66
C PRO A 355 -30.97 -7.38 31.81
N ALA A 356 -30.99 -6.84 33.03
CA ALA A 356 -30.47 -5.50 33.33
C ALA A 356 -28.94 -5.42 33.15
N ASP A 357 -28.20 -6.45 33.54
CA ASP A 357 -26.74 -6.53 33.32
C ASP A 357 -26.42 -6.52 31.81
N ALA A 358 -27.17 -7.32 31.02
CA ALA A 358 -27.00 -7.36 29.57
C ALA A 358 -27.36 -6.00 28.90
N GLU A 359 -28.38 -5.33 29.38
CA GLU A 359 -28.73 -3.98 28.93
C GLU A 359 -27.59 -3.00 29.22
N GLN A 360 -27.00 -3.05 30.43
CA GLN A 360 -25.88 -2.18 30.81
C GLN A 360 -24.68 -2.41 29.89
N VAL A 361 -24.33 -3.67 29.57
CA VAL A 361 -23.28 -4.02 28.63
C VAL A 361 -23.55 -3.39 27.25
N LEU A 362 -24.76 -3.52 26.71
CA LEU A 362 -25.09 -2.94 25.41
C LEU A 362 -25.03 -1.40 25.42
N ARG A 363 -25.52 -0.76 26.48
CA ARG A 363 -25.46 0.71 26.62
C ARG A 363 -24.02 1.23 26.62
N ALA A 364 -23.08 0.49 27.21
CA ALA A 364 -21.67 0.83 27.21
C ALA A 364 -20.97 0.51 25.87
N PHE A 365 -21.34 -0.60 25.23
CA PHE A 365 -20.70 -1.10 24.00
C PHE A 365 -21.10 -0.33 22.74
N ILE A 366 -22.38 -0.04 22.55
CA ILE A 366 -22.92 0.53 21.30
C ILE A 366 -22.27 1.88 20.94
N PRO A 367 -22.10 2.87 21.84
CA PRO A 367 -21.44 4.12 21.51
C PRO A 367 -19.97 3.93 21.08
N ARG A 368 -19.24 2.98 21.69
CA ARG A 368 -17.88 2.65 21.32
C ARG A 368 -17.82 2.01 19.92
N ALA A 369 -18.69 1.04 19.67
CA ALA A 369 -18.80 0.36 18.37
C ALA A 369 -19.14 1.35 17.24
N PHE A 370 -20.02 2.32 17.50
CA PHE A 370 -20.45 3.34 16.53
C PHE A 370 -19.56 4.59 16.52
N ARG A 371 -18.49 4.58 17.31
CA ARG A 371 -17.48 5.66 17.35
C ARG A 371 -18.02 7.02 17.72
N GLY A 372 -19.09 7.06 18.53
CA GLY A 372 -19.70 8.31 18.97
C GLY A 372 -21.03 8.14 19.68
N PRO A 373 -21.67 9.25 20.11
CA PRO A 373 -22.92 9.20 20.84
C PRO A 373 -24.04 8.61 19.97
N VAL A 374 -24.89 7.82 20.61
CA VAL A 374 -26.04 7.18 19.95
C VAL A 374 -27.33 7.75 20.55
N PRO A 375 -28.25 8.30 19.72
CA PRO A 375 -29.54 8.80 20.20
C PRO A 375 -30.35 7.69 20.89
N GLU A 376 -31.01 8.02 22.01
CA GLU A 376 -31.80 7.06 22.82
C GLU A 376 -32.81 6.25 21.99
N PRO A 377 -33.58 6.85 21.04
CA PRO A 377 -34.52 6.06 20.23
C PRO A 377 -33.85 4.99 19.36
N LYS A 378 -32.58 5.19 19.02
CA LYS A 378 -31.80 4.21 18.26
C LYS A 378 -31.25 3.12 19.17
N LEU A 379 -30.76 3.50 20.34
CA LEU A 379 -30.27 2.58 21.37
C LEU A 379 -31.40 1.64 21.81
N GLN A 380 -32.61 2.16 22.01
CA GLN A 380 -33.79 1.40 22.39
C GLN A 380 -34.14 0.26 21.41
N LYS A 381 -33.82 0.38 20.12
CA LYS A 381 -34.03 -0.71 19.15
C LYS A 381 -33.23 -1.96 19.50
N TYR A 382 -31.97 -1.78 19.91
CA TYR A 382 -31.11 -2.90 20.31
C TYR A 382 -31.52 -3.47 21.67
N LEU A 383 -31.95 -2.62 22.58
CA LEU A 383 -32.46 -3.06 23.88
C LEU A 383 -33.79 -3.84 23.73
N THR A 384 -34.70 -3.34 22.89
CA THR A 384 -35.93 -4.07 22.57
C THR A 384 -35.63 -5.42 21.94
N PHE A 385 -34.62 -5.49 21.04
CA PHE A 385 -34.18 -6.76 20.45
C PHE A 385 -33.67 -7.72 21.53
N LEU A 386 -32.84 -7.27 22.47
CA LEU A 386 -32.38 -8.06 23.62
C LEU A 386 -33.53 -8.61 24.42
N HIS A 387 -34.48 -7.76 24.83
CA HIS A 387 -35.65 -8.18 25.64
C HIS A 387 -36.57 -9.11 24.86
N THR A 388 -36.78 -8.91 23.56
CA THR A 388 -37.55 -9.86 22.72
C THR A 388 -36.92 -11.24 22.73
N LYS A 389 -35.58 -11.34 22.63
CA LYS A 389 -34.89 -12.63 22.69
C LYS A 389 -35.06 -13.34 24.04
N ILE A 390 -35.05 -12.58 25.13
CA ILE A 390 -35.18 -13.15 26.47
C ILE A 390 -36.65 -13.47 26.79
N ASP A 391 -37.56 -12.51 26.61
CA ASP A 391 -38.93 -12.59 27.12
C ASP A 391 -39.86 -13.37 26.19
N THR A 392 -39.63 -13.27 24.87
CA THR A 392 -40.51 -13.87 23.84
C THR A 392 -39.93 -15.18 23.26
N GLU A 393 -38.63 -15.17 22.95
CA GLU A 393 -37.95 -16.31 22.35
C GLU A 393 -37.33 -17.26 23.40
N HIS A 394 -37.37 -16.86 24.69
CA HIS A 394 -36.86 -17.62 25.83
C HIS A 394 -35.38 -18.02 25.73
N CYS A 395 -34.57 -17.18 25.06
CA CYS A 395 -33.12 -17.34 25.04
C CYS A 395 -32.51 -17.11 26.44
N THR A 396 -31.37 -17.75 26.70
CA THR A 396 -30.59 -17.39 27.87
C THR A 396 -30.10 -15.94 27.75
N VAL A 397 -29.81 -15.27 28.88
CA VAL A 397 -29.27 -13.90 28.87
C VAL A 397 -27.94 -13.83 28.09
N GLU A 398 -27.10 -14.86 28.20
CA GLU A 398 -25.87 -14.97 27.43
C GLU A 398 -26.14 -15.01 25.92
N ASP A 399 -27.03 -15.90 25.46
CA ASP A 399 -27.32 -16.04 24.02
C ASP A 399 -27.99 -14.79 23.46
N ALA A 400 -28.92 -14.19 24.20
CA ALA A 400 -29.57 -12.92 23.82
C ALA A 400 -28.58 -11.77 23.71
N LEU A 401 -27.62 -11.66 24.65
CA LEU A 401 -26.57 -10.67 24.62
C LEU A 401 -25.63 -10.89 23.42
N ARG A 402 -25.18 -12.12 23.18
CA ARG A 402 -24.33 -12.45 22.01
C ARG A 402 -25.00 -12.09 20.70
N GLN A 403 -26.28 -12.46 20.52
CA GLN A 403 -27.06 -12.10 19.32
C GLN A 403 -27.22 -10.58 19.19
N SER A 404 -27.45 -9.87 20.29
CA SER A 404 -27.56 -8.42 20.27
C SER A 404 -26.24 -7.71 19.91
N LEU A 405 -25.10 -8.19 20.45
CA LEU A 405 -23.77 -7.71 20.08
C LEU A 405 -23.45 -8.02 18.61
N THR A 406 -23.83 -9.20 18.10
CA THR A 406 -23.69 -9.55 16.68
C THR A 406 -24.49 -8.58 15.81
N ALA A 407 -25.76 -8.27 16.19
CA ALA A 407 -26.58 -7.30 15.47
C ALA A 407 -25.96 -5.90 15.44
N VAL A 408 -25.30 -5.46 16.52
CA VAL A 408 -24.55 -4.20 16.57
C VAL A 408 -23.37 -4.23 15.61
N LEU A 409 -22.58 -5.32 15.59
CA LEU A 409 -21.40 -5.45 14.73
C LEU A 409 -21.74 -5.62 13.24
N CYS A 410 -22.96 -6.03 12.92
CA CYS A 410 -23.48 -6.10 11.54
C CYS A 410 -24.26 -4.84 11.14
N ALA A 411 -24.45 -3.89 12.06
CA ALA A 411 -25.22 -2.69 11.78
C ALA A 411 -24.52 -1.74 10.81
N PRO A 412 -25.27 -1.02 9.96
CA PRO A 412 -24.68 0.01 9.09
C PRO A 412 -23.88 1.09 9.85
N ASP A 413 -24.24 1.38 11.10
CA ASP A 413 -23.51 2.35 11.93
C ASP A 413 -22.14 1.86 12.38
N PHE A 414 -21.95 0.54 12.46
CA PHE A 414 -20.65 -0.05 12.69
C PHE A 414 -19.84 -0.16 11.38
N LEU A 415 -20.48 -0.67 10.32
CA LEU A 415 -19.80 -0.98 9.06
C LEU A 415 -19.46 0.24 8.22
N LEU A 416 -20.20 1.36 8.37
CA LEU A 416 -20.05 2.56 7.56
C LEU A 416 -19.43 3.71 8.37
N LEU A 417 -18.56 4.48 7.74
CA LEU A 417 -18.13 5.77 8.25
C LEU A 417 -19.17 6.82 7.84
N ARG A 418 -19.89 7.35 8.83
CA ARG A 418 -20.93 8.35 8.61
C ARG A 418 -20.39 9.74 8.83
N GLU A 419 -20.42 10.53 7.80
CA GLU A 419 -19.98 11.91 7.79
C GLU A 419 -21.10 12.75 7.18
N ALA A 420 -21.51 13.81 7.85
CA ALA A 420 -22.47 14.75 7.31
C ALA A 420 -21.80 15.72 6.32
N PRO A 421 -22.54 16.23 5.30
CA PRO A 421 -22.03 17.28 4.42
C PRO A 421 -21.55 18.51 5.19
N GLY A 422 -20.46 19.12 4.70
CA GLY A 422 -19.84 20.30 5.31
C GLY A 422 -18.80 19.96 6.38
N PRO A 423 -18.57 20.82 7.37
CA PRO A 423 -17.58 20.61 8.41
C PRO A 423 -17.85 19.35 9.23
N LEU A 424 -16.88 18.46 9.32
CA LEU A 424 -16.99 17.25 10.15
C LEU A 424 -17.23 17.63 11.61
N ASP A 425 -18.11 16.92 12.30
CA ASP A 425 -18.15 16.97 13.75
C ASP A 425 -16.92 16.34 14.38
N ASN A 426 -16.73 16.51 15.69
CA ASN A 426 -15.52 16.03 16.35
C ASN A 426 -15.38 14.50 16.35
N HIS A 427 -16.48 13.72 16.35
CA HIS A 427 -16.43 12.26 16.32
C HIS A 427 -16.09 11.75 14.91
N ALA A 428 -16.67 12.34 13.86
CA ALA A 428 -16.32 12.06 12.48
C ALA A 428 -14.86 12.42 12.20
N LEU A 429 -14.37 13.55 12.75
CA LEU A 429 -12.97 13.95 12.64
C LEU A 429 -12.02 12.98 13.37
N ALA A 430 -12.38 12.53 14.58
CA ALA A 430 -11.63 11.50 15.31
C ALA A 430 -11.56 10.20 14.50
N ALA A 431 -12.68 9.76 13.92
CA ALA A 431 -12.74 8.59 13.08
C ALA A 431 -11.86 8.76 11.83
N ARG A 432 -12.01 9.88 11.09
CA ARG A 432 -11.19 10.13 9.89
C ARG A 432 -9.70 10.11 10.20
N LEU A 433 -9.28 10.76 11.29
CA LEU A 433 -7.88 10.78 11.71
C LEU A 433 -7.37 9.38 12.07
N SER A 434 -8.14 8.59 12.83
CA SER A 434 -7.72 7.27 13.25
C SER A 434 -7.68 6.26 12.10
N TYR A 435 -8.66 6.28 11.20
CA TYR A 435 -8.62 5.41 10.02
C TYR A 435 -7.54 5.83 9.01
N PHE A 436 -7.16 7.10 8.97
CA PHE A 436 -6.01 7.54 8.18
C PHE A 436 -4.69 6.99 8.74
N LEU A 437 -4.39 7.24 10.03
CA LEU A 437 -3.06 6.97 10.60
C LEU A 437 -2.92 5.56 11.22
N TRP A 438 -4.01 4.89 11.61
CA TRP A 438 -3.96 3.57 12.25
C TRP A 438 -4.74 2.49 11.51
N ARG A 439 -5.54 2.87 10.49
CA ARG A 439 -6.46 1.93 9.82
C ARG A 439 -7.38 1.21 10.80
N SER A 440 -7.76 1.88 11.87
CA SER A 440 -8.59 1.37 12.95
C SER A 440 -9.44 2.48 13.58
N MET A 441 -10.33 2.08 14.50
CA MET A 441 -11.20 3.00 15.23
C MET A 441 -10.42 3.97 16.13
N PRO A 442 -11.02 5.13 16.49
CA PRO A 442 -10.46 6.04 17.47
C PRO A 442 -10.25 5.36 18.84
N ASP A 443 -9.15 5.68 19.49
CA ASP A 443 -8.91 5.29 20.88
C ASP A 443 -9.72 6.16 21.87
N GLU A 444 -9.67 5.79 23.14
CA GLU A 444 -10.41 6.48 24.19
C GLU A 444 -10.03 7.97 24.31
N THR A 445 -8.74 8.31 24.09
CA THR A 445 -8.24 9.68 24.08
C THR A 445 -8.92 10.52 23.00
N LEU A 446 -8.99 10.01 21.76
CA LEU A 446 -9.65 10.69 20.66
C LEU A 446 -11.16 10.83 20.88
N LEU A 447 -11.80 9.77 21.40
CA LEU A 447 -13.24 9.78 21.69
C LEU A 447 -13.58 10.77 22.83
N ASP A 448 -12.75 10.85 23.87
CA ASP A 448 -12.93 11.82 24.97
C ASP A 448 -12.77 13.26 24.48
N LEU A 449 -11.72 13.56 23.70
CA LEU A 449 -11.53 14.87 23.07
C LEU A 449 -12.69 15.22 22.13
N ALA A 450 -13.20 14.25 21.39
CA ALA A 450 -14.37 14.43 20.52
C ALA A 450 -15.62 14.74 21.34
N GLY A 451 -15.87 14.01 22.42
CA GLY A 451 -16.99 14.25 23.34
C GLY A 451 -16.96 15.63 23.97
N ARG A 452 -15.78 16.13 24.31
CA ARG A 452 -15.55 17.49 24.83
C ARG A 452 -15.50 18.57 23.74
N ARG A 453 -15.62 18.21 22.47
CA ARG A 453 -15.51 19.10 21.30
C ARG A 453 -14.17 19.84 21.21
N GLN A 454 -13.08 19.20 21.61
CA GLN A 454 -11.75 19.80 21.71
C GLN A 454 -10.83 19.51 20.52
N LEU A 455 -11.15 18.56 19.65
CA LEU A 455 -10.29 18.20 18.51
C LEU A 455 -10.03 19.35 17.52
N ARG A 456 -10.96 20.33 17.45
CA ARG A 456 -10.80 21.52 16.61
C ARG A 456 -10.13 22.70 17.34
N ALA A 457 -9.74 22.53 18.60
CA ALA A 457 -8.99 23.57 19.31
C ALA A 457 -7.63 23.81 18.62
N PRO A 458 -7.10 25.04 18.62
CA PRO A 458 -5.84 25.36 17.98
C PRO A 458 -4.71 24.42 18.42
N GLY A 459 -4.05 23.79 17.46
CA GLY A 459 -2.92 22.88 17.67
C GLY A 459 -3.28 21.47 18.18
N GLU A 460 -4.56 21.22 18.61
CA GLU A 460 -4.93 19.91 19.18
C GLU A 460 -4.86 18.80 18.15
N LEU A 461 -5.41 19.01 16.96
CA LEU A 461 -5.40 18.02 15.90
C LEU A 461 -3.97 17.64 15.50
N ARG A 462 -3.06 18.62 15.43
CA ARG A 462 -1.64 18.38 15.19
C ARG A 462 -1.01 17.56 16.33
N ARG A 463 -1.30 17.89 17.59
CA ARG A 463 -0.78 17.17 18.76
C ARG A 463 -1.23 15.72 18.76
N GLN A 464 -2.50 15.45 18.44
CA GLN A 464 -3.00 14.09 18.32
C GLN A 464 -2.37 13.32 17.17
N ALA A 465 -2.18 13.95 16.01
CA ALA A 465 -1.49 13.35 14.88
C ALA A 465 -0.04 12.96 15.23
N GLU A 466 0.70 13.83 15.94
CA GLU A 466 2.06 13.50 16.42
C GLU A 466 2.05 12.31 17.39
N ARG A 467 1.15 12.28 18.36
CA ARG A 467 0.98 11.15 19.27
C ARG A 467 0.71 9.86 18.51
N MET A 468 -0.16 9.94 17.50
CA MET A 468 -0.57 8.78 16.71
C MET A 468 0.54 8.28 15.78
N LEU A 469 1.36 9.16 15.22
CA LEU A 469 2.52 8.80 14.41
C LEU A 469 3.62 8.11 15.23
N GLN A 470 3.69 8.39 16.54
CA GLN A 470 4.62 7.73 17.47
C GLN A 470 4.09 6.39 18.02
N ASP A 471 2.81 6.09 17.84
CA ASP A 471 2.18 4.84 18.28
C ASP A 471 2.58 3.68 17.32
N PRO A 472 2.87 2.47 17.83
CA PRO A 472 3.19 1.32 16.97
C PRO A 472 2.16 1.01 15.88
N ARG A 473 0.88 1.37 16.07
CA ARG A 473 -0.18 1.23 15.05
C ARG A 473 0.08 2.05 13.79
N ALA A 474 0.89 3.11 13.87
CA ALA A 474 1.26 3.93 12.71
C ALA A 474 2.05 3.14 11.64
N ALA A 475 2.71 2.05 12.00
CA ALA A 475 3.34 1.15 11.03
C ALA A 475 2.34 0.64 9.98
N ALA A 476 1.06 0.47 10.35
CA ALA A 476 0.01 0.10 9.42
C ALA A 476 -0.25 1.18 8.34
N PHE A 477 -0.10 2.46 8.69
CA PHE A 477 -0.23 3.56 7.72
C PHE A 477 0.84 3.44 6.62
N ALA A 478 2.13 3.40 6.99
CA ALA A 478 3.21 3.31 6.01
C ALA A 478 3.09 2.06 5.13
N ALA A 479 2.89 0.89 5.75
CA ALA A 479 2.77 -0.38 5.03
C ALA A 479 1.58 -0.40 4.06
N GLN A 480 0.40 0.06 4.48
CA GLN A 480 -0.81 0.04 3.65
C GLN A 480 -0.79 1.11 2.56
N PHE A 481 -0.32 2.31 2.88
CA PHE A 481 -0.20 3.40 1.91
C PHE A 481 0.79 3.05 0.80
N LEU A 482 2.02 2.67 1.15
CA LEU A 482 3.06 2.33 0.17
C LEU A 482 2.75 1.03 -0.57
N GLY A 483 2.22 0.02 0.12
CA GLY A 483 1.79 -1.24 -0.48
C GLY A 483 0.85 -1.02 -1.66
N GLN A 484 -0.02 -0.01 -1.57
CA GLN A 484 -0.97 0.34 -2.63
C GLN A 484 -0.40 1.38 -3.60
N TRP A 485 0.14 2.49 -3.10
CA TRP A 485 0.68 3.55 -3.95
C TRP A 485 1.75 3.03 -4.89
N LEU A 486 2.75 2.30 -4.38
CA LEU A 486 3.87 1.76 -5.17
C LEU A 486 3.57 0.39 -5.80
N GLY A 487 2.42 -0.23 -5.49
CA GLY A 487 2.03 -1.55 -6.00
C GLY A 487 2.76 -2.72 -5.33
N LEU A 488 3.34 -2.53 -4.13
CA LEU A 488 4.18 -3.55 -3.46
C LEU A 488 3.40 -4.80 -3.05
N ARG A 489 2.06 -4.74 -2.96
CA ARG A 489 1.20 -5.91 -2.73
C ARG A 489 1.33 -6.96 -3.84
N GLN A 490 1.84 -6.57 -5.01
CA GLN A 490 2.05 -7.46 -6.16
C GLN A 490 3.43 -8.10 -6.18
N ILE A 491 4.16 -8.07 -5.07
CA ILE A 491 5.53 -8.63 -5.00
C ILE A 491 5.57 -10.11 -5.42
N ASP A 492 4.51 -10.85 -5.17
CA ASP A 492 4.38 -12.27 -5.49
C ASP A 492 3.65 -12.56 -6.83
N ALA A 493 3.28 -11.52 -7.58
CA ALA A 493 2.60 -11.69 -8.87
C ALA A 493 3.45 -12.38 -9.94
N THR A 494 4.77 -12.31 -9.81
CA THR A 494 5.73 -12.99 -10.68
C THR A 494 6.77 -13.74 -9.86
N THR A 495 7.21 -14.90 -10.37
CA THR A 495 8.32 -15.67 -9.78
C THR A 495 9.56 -15.51 -10.63
N PRO A 496 10.68 -15.02 -10.10
CA PRO A 496 11.94 -14.94 -10.82
C PRO A 496 12.43 -16.31 -11.23
N ASP A 497 13.00 -16.40 -12.45
CA ASP A 497 13.58 -17.62 -12.97
C ASP A 497 14.79 -18.02 -12.12
N ASN A 498 14.80 -19.22 -11.58
CA ASN A 498 15.83 -19.70 -10.65
C ASN A 498 17.18 -20.02 -11.31
N VAL A 499 17.22 -20.11 -12.63
CA VAL A 499 18.47 -20.30 -13.40
C VAL A 499 19.11 -18.94 -13.66
N LEU A 500 18.31 -17.94 -14.03
CA LEU A 500 18.77 -16.58 -14.26
C LEU A 500 19.04 -15.81 -12.95
N TYR A 501 18.26 -16.08 -11.91
CA TYR A 501 18.30 -15.36 -10.62
C TYR A 501 18.41 -16.33 -9.45
N PRO A 502 19.48 -17.15 -9.38
CA PRO A 502 19.64 -18.18 -8.34
C PRO A 502 19.75 -17.58 -6.92
N GLU A 503 20.14 -16.32 -6.80
CA GLU A 503 20.23 -15.59 -5.52
C GLU A 503 18.87 -15.16 -4.97
N PHE A 504 17.79 -15.21 -5.75
CA PHE A 504 16.45 -14.88 -5.25
C PHE A 504 15.95 -15.98 -4.30
N ASP A 505 15.66 -15.62 -3.08
CA ASP A 505 15.15 -16.52 -2.04
C ASP A 505 14.03 -15.88 -1.23
N ASP A 506 13.40 -16.66 -0.34
CA ASP A 506 12.30 -16.21 0.49
C ASP A 506 12.70 -15.08 1.44
N TYR A 507 13.94 -15.04 1.90
CA TYR A 507 14.41 -13.98 2.78
C TYR A 507 14.60 -12.67 2.02
N LEU A 508 15.11 -12.70 0.79
CA LEU A 508 15.16 -11.53 -0.07
C LEU A 508 13.75 -11.05 -0.43
N ARG A 509 12.86 -11.98 -0.82
CA ARG A 509 11.45 -11.69 -1.13
C ARG A 509 10.72 -11.01 0.04
N TYR A 510 10.95 -11.48 1.26
CA TYR A 510 10.41 -10.88 2.48
C TYR A 510 10.98 -9.48 2.74
N SER A 511 12.29 -9.32 2.54
CA SER A 511 12.99 -8.07 2.86
C SER A 511 12.67 -6.93 1.89
N MET A 512 12.46 -7.25 0.61
CA MET A 512 12.20 -6.26 -0.44
C MET A 512 11.07 -5.26 -0.11
N PRO A 513 9.83 -5.66 0.21
CA PRO A 513 8.74 -4.71 0.46
C PRO A 513 8.92 -3.93 1.78
N LEU A 514 9.73 -4.42 2.69
CA LEU A 514 10.01 -3.73 3.96
C LEU A 514 10.97 -2.54 3.79
N GLU A 515 11.87 -2.57 2.82
CA GLU A 515 12.79 -1.46 2.54
C GLU A 515 12.06 -0.14 2.33
N PRO A 516 11.15 0.01 1.34
CA PRO A 516 10.45 1.28 1.13
C PRO A 516 9.54 1.66 2.31
N VAL A 517 8.98 0.69 3.04
CA VAL A 517 8.16 0.97 4.23
C VAL A 517 9.02 1.57 5.34
N ARG A 518 10.16 0.95 5.68
CA ARG A 518 11.08 1.46 6.71
C ARG A 518 11.72 2.78 6.30
N PHE A 519 12.01 2.95 5.01
CA PHE A 519 12.52 4.22 4.47
C PHE A 519 11.49 5.35 4.64
N PHE A 520 10.24 5.11 4.34
CA PHE A 520 9.16 6.09 4.53
C PHE A 520 8.91 6.41 6.01
N GLU A 521 8.95 5.40 6.90
CA GLU A 521 8.87 5.59 8.35
C GLU A 521 10.02 6.49 8.85
N GLU A 522 11.25 6.27 8.36
CA GLU A 522 12.40 7.09 8.71
C GLU A 522 12.28 8.52 8.18
N MET A 523 11.81 8.69 6.94
CA MET A 523 11.50 10.02 6.39
C MET A 523 10.45 10.75 7.22
N LEU A 524 9.38 10.05 7.65
CA LEU A 524 8.36 10.62 8.55
C LEU A 524 8.96 11.00 9.90
N ARG A 525 9.78 10.13 10.49
CA ARG A 525 10.40 10.34 11.81
C ARG A 525 11.31 11.56 11.83
N GLN A 526 12.07 11.79 10.78
CA GLN A 526 13.02 12.90 10.65
C GLN A 526 12.45 14.14 9.95
N ASP A 527 11.24 14.06 9.40
CA ASP A 527 10.63 15.07 8.52
C ASP A 527 11.50 15.40 7.30
N LEU A 528 12.07 14.36 6.67
CA LEU A 528 12.96 14.56 5.53
C LEU A 528 12.19 15.08 4.31
N PRO A 529 12.87 15.88 3.46
CA PRO A 529 12.27 16.37 2.21
C PRO A 529 11.81 15.25 1.30
N ILE A 530 10.65 15.45 0.65
CA ILE A 530 10.00 14.48 -0.24
C ILE A 530 10.90 14.06 -1.40
N GLN A 531 11.83 14.94 -1.82
CA GLN A 531 12.83 14.69 -2.85
C GLN A 531 13.71 13.45 -2.57
N ASN A 532 13.84 13.05 -1.29
CA ASN A 532 14.50 11.79 -0.91
C ASN A 532 13.84 10.54 -1.51
N LEU A 533 12.55 10.61 -1.88
CA LEU A 533 11.89 9.53 -2.62
C LEU A 533 12.51 9.27 -4.00
N ILE A 534 13.18 10.25 -4.59
CA ILE A 534 13.84 10.12 -5.90
C ILE A 534 15.34 9.89 -5.75
N ALA A 535 16.00 10.69 -4.92
CA ALA A 535 17.43 10.55 -4.64
C ALA A 535 17.67 10.75 -3.15
N SER A 536 18.26 9.75 -2.54
CA SER A 536 18.67 9.73 -1.14
C SER A 536 20.07 9.17 -1.03
N ASP A 537 20.86 9.64 -0.07
CA ASP A 537 22.17 9.11 0.23
C ASP A 537 22.15 7.92 1.21
N PHE A 538 20.95 7.48 1.62
CA PHE A 538 20.74 6.32 2.48
C PHE A 538 19.57 5.46 2.01
N SER A 539 19.52 4.22 2.46
CA SER A 539 18.35 3.35 2.44
C SER A 539 18.22 2.58 3.76
N MET A 540 17.07 1.93 3.96
CA MET A 540 16.85 1.07 5.11
C MET A 540 17.11 -0.37 4.71
N LEU A 541 18.19 -0.95 5.20
CA LEU A 541 18.65 -2.28 4.80
C LEU A 541 18.81 -3.20 6.02
N ASN A 542 18.50 -4.48 5.80
CA ASN A 542 18.98 -5.59 6.60
C ASN A 542 20.16 -6.27 5.89
N ASP A 543 20.72 -7.32 6.48
CA ASP A 543 21.85 -8.07 5.92
C ASP A 543 21.56 -8.64 4.51
N ARG A 544 20.34 -9.16 4.30
CA ARG A 544 19.98 -9.80 3.02
C ARG A 544 19.87 -8.81 1.86
N LEU A 545 19.28 -7.64 2.08
CA LEU A 545 19.22 -6.58 1.08
C LEU A 545 20.60 -5.95 0.85
N ALA A 546 21.36 -5.72 1.92
CA ALA A 546 22.73 -5.21 1.80
C ALA A 546 23.60 -6.14 0.99
N GLN A 547 23.54 -7.45 1.22
CA GLN A 547 24.21 -8.47 0.41
C GLN A 547 23.76 -8.42 -1.06
N HIS A 548 22.45 -8.34 -1.30
CA HIS A 548 21.90 -8.25 -2.66
C HIS A 548 22.35 -6.99 -3.40
N TYR A 549 22.54 -5.89 -2.67
CA TYR A 549 23.02 -4.61 -3.20
C TYR A 549 24.55 -4.51 -3.28
N GLY A 550 25.28 -5.51 -2.78
CA GLY A 550 26.74 -5.49 -2.72
C GLY A 550 27.31 -4.51 -1.69
N ILE A 551 26.53 -4.19 -0.64
CA ILE A 551 26.92 -3.26 0.44
C ILE A 551 27.40 -4.10 1.63
N PRO A 552 28.71 -4.06 1.98
CA PRO A 552 29.28 -4.87 3.05
C PRO A 552 29.01 -4.28 4.45
N GLY A 553 29.21 -5.10 5.49
CA GLY A 553 29.25 -4.66 6.89
C GLY A 553 27.88 -4.49 7.54
N ILE A 554 26.83 -5.09 6.97
CA ILE A 554 25.48 -5.12 7.54
C ILE A 554 25.15 -6.55 7.94
N ASP A 555 24.90 -6.79 9.21
CA ASP A 555 24.60 -8.10 9.76
C ASP A 555 23.22 -8.11 10.44
N GLY A 556 22.50 -9.22 10.31
CA GLY A 556 21.22 -9.50 10.96
C GLY A 556 19.99 -8.97 10.23
N PRO A 557 18.79 -9.43 10.64
CA PRO A 557 17.53 -9.19 9.95
C PRO A 557 16.93 -7.81 10.24
N GLU A 558 17.48 -7.06 11.19
CA GLU A 558 16.96 -5.75 11.60
C GLU A 558 17.30 -4.69 10.55
N PHE A 559 16.27 -3.95 10.15
CA PHE A 559 16.43 -2.81 9.23
C PHE A 559 17.06 -1.61 9.94
N ARG A 560 18.06 -1.02 9.30
CA ARG A 560 18.75 0.18 9.78
C ARG A 560 19.06 1.13 8.65
N ALA A 561 19.21 2.42 8.96
CA ALA A 561 19.65 3.39 7.99
C ALA A 561 21.12 3.12 7.60
N VAL A 562 21.35 2.89 6.32
CA VAL A 562 22.66 2.58 5.75
C VAL A 562 22.99 3.62 4.70
N LYS A 563 24.12 4.31 4.86
CA LYS A 563 24.62 5.25 3.86
C LYS A 563 24.99 4.48 2.59
N LEU A 564 24.47 4.94 1.46
CA LEU A 564 24.69 4.30 0.18
C LEU A 564 25.99 4.79 -0.46
N PRO A 565 26.89 3.91 -0.85
CA PRO A 565 28.08 4.29 -1.62
C PRO A 565 27.65 4.72 -3.04
N PRO A 566 28.26 5.79 -3.61
CA PRO A 566 27.89 6.30 -4.94
C PRO A 566 27.92 5.23 -6.04
N GLU A 567 28.87 4.31 -5.97
CA GLU A 567 29.04 3.19 -6.90
C GLU A 567 27.91 2.17 -6.86
N SER A 568 27.03 2.24 -5.87
CA SER A 568 25.83 1.38 -5.83
C SER A 568 24.75 1.85 -6.82
N HIS A 569 24.80 3.09 -7.30
CA HIS A 569 23.81 3.77 -8.16
C HIS A 569 22.39 3.80 -7.55
N ARG A 570 22.29 3.64 -6.21
CA ARG A 570 21.01 3.54 -5.51
C ARG A 570 20.64 4.87 -4.84
N GLY A 571 19.48 4.87 -4.22
CA GLY A 571 18.91 5.98 -3.48
C GLY A 571 17.54 6.39 -4.02
N GLY A 572 16.57 6.45 -3.10
CA GLY A 572 15.17 6.67 -3.42
C GLY A 572 14.44 5.43 -3.94
N VAL A 573 13.10 5.53 -4.03
CA VAL A 573 12.22 4.37 -4.31
C VAL A 573 12.41 3.75 -5.69
N LEU A 574 12.90 4.51 -6.67
CA LEU A 574 13.11 4.05 -8.04
C LEU A 574 14.11 2.89 -8.15
N THR A 575 15.05 2.83 -7.22
CA THR A 575 16.14 1.83 -7.24
C THR A 575 16.00 0.78 -6.14
N MET A 576 14.88 0.77 -5.40
CA MET A 576 14.58 -0.26 -4.41
C MET A 576 14.13 -1.55 -5.09
N ALA A 577 14.63 -2.68 -4.63
CA ALA A 577 14.39 -4.00 -5.23
C ALA A 577 12.90 -4.34 -5.35
N ALA A 578 12.09 -3.96 -4.38
CA ALA A 578 10.64 -4.21 -4.44
C ALA A 578 9.97 -3.51 -5.64
N VAL A 579 10.29 -2.23 -5.88
CA VAL A 579 9.75 -1.45 -7.00
C VAL A 579 10.21 -2.02 -8.34
N LEU A 580 11.48 -2.39 -8.44
CA LEU A 580 12.07 -2.98 -9.64
C LEU A 580 11.46 -4.35 -9.95
N LYS A 581 11.13 -5.13 -8.92
CA LYS A 581 10.50 -6.44 -9.07
C LYS A 581 9.04 -6.35 -9.50
N VAL A 582 8.23 -5.51 -8.88
CA VAL A 582 6.80 -5.37 -9.25
C VAL A 582 6.59 -4.75 -10.64
N THR A 583 7.65 -4.16 -11.22
CA THR A 583 7.65 -3.58 -12.57
C THR A 583 8.39 -4.44 -13.60
N ALA A 584 8.62 -5.72 -13.29
CA ALA A 584 9.26 -6.68 -14.19
C ALA A 584 8.46 -7.99 -14.21
N ASN A 585 8.74 -8.84 -15.22
CA ASN A 585 8.28 -10.21 -15.20
C ASN A 585 9.34 -11.12 -14.52
N GLY A 586 9.12 -12.44 -14.48
CA GLY A 586 10.05 -13.34 -13.80
C GLY A 586 11.40 -13.54 -14.51
N THR A 587 11.56 -13.15 -15.77
CA THR A 587 12.76 -13.44 -16.59
C THR A 587 13.46 -12.19 -17.08
N VAL A 588 12.69 -11.17 -17.51
CA VAL A 588 13.23 -9.96 -18.12
C VAL A 588 12.61 -8.70 -17.51
N THR A 589 13.31 -7.60 -17.64
CA THR A 589 12.81 -6.26 -17.32
C THR A 589 11.83 -5.78 -18.39
N SER A 590 10.95 -4.85 -18.02
CA SER A 590 10.01 -4.21 -18.95
C SER A 590 10.15 -2.69 -18.87
N PRO A 591 10.88 -2.06 -19.79
CA PRO A 591 10.95 -0.60 -19.85
C PRO A 591 9.56 0.05 -19.93
N VAL A 592 8.63 -0.59 -20.66
CA VAL A 592 7.24 -0.13 -20.79
C VAL A 592 6.53 -0.05 -19.42
N LEU A 593 6.56 -1.14 -18.66
CA LEU A 593 5.93 -1.18 -17.33
C LEU A 593 6.61 -0.24 -16.35
N ARG A 594 7.97 -0.19 -16.34
CA ARG A 594 8.74 0.73 -15.49
C ARG A 594 8.43 2.18 -15.82
N GLY A 595 8.39 2.53 -17.11
CA GLY A 595 8.08 3.87 -17.56
C GLY A 595 6.66 4.30 -17.23
N ALA A 596 5.67 3.45 -17.49
CA ALA A 596 4.28 3.70 -17.13
C ALA A 596 4.10 3.84 -15.60
N TRP A 597 4.82 3.02 -14.81
CA TRP A 597 4.81 3.10 -13.35
C TRP A 597 5.38 4.44 -12.84
N ILE A 598 6.52 4.91 -13.39
CA ILE A 598 7.11 6.21 -13.02
C ILE A 598 6.13 7.33 -13.34
N GLN A 599 5.51 7.32 -14.52
CA GLN A 599 4.52 8.34 -14.88
C GLN A 599 3.32 8.36 -13.96
N ASP A 600 2.73 7.21 -13.64
CA ASP A 600 1.56 7.14 -12.75
C ASP A 600 1.92 7.41 -11.28
N LYS A 601 2.94 6.71 -10.75
CA LYS A 601 3.20 6.70 -9.31
C LYS A 601 4.03 7.87 -8.84
N ILE A 602 4.98 8.33 -9.65
CA ILE A 602 5.94 9.37 -9.28
C ILE A 602 5.52 10.74 -9.82
N LEU A 603 5.15 10.79 -11.11
CA LEU A 603 4.84 12.06 -11.77
C LEU A 603 3.33 12.40 -11.74
N GLY A 604 2.46 11.45 -11.34
CA GLY A 604 1.02 11.67 -11.30
C GLY A 604 0.39 11.88 -12.67
N GLN A 605 1.03 11.40 -13.73
CA GLN A 605 0.64 11.56 -15.13
C GLN A 605 0.36 10.18 -15.78
N PRO A 606 -0.68 9.45 -15.32
CA PRO A 606 -0.97 8.14 -15.87
C PRO A 606 -1.27 8.23 -17.36
N LEU A 607 -0.71 7.30 -18.12
CA LEU A 607 -0.98 7.21 -19.56
C LEU A 607 -2.46 6.93 -19.80
N GLN A 608 -3.08 7.79 -20.57
CA GLN A 608 -4.48 7.61 -20.99
C GLN A 608 -4.51 6.91 -22.35
N LEU A 609 -5.07 5.71 -22.37
CA LEU A 609 -5.30 5.00 -23.62
C LEU A 609 -6.45 5.70 -24.37
N PRO A 610 -6.31 5.94 -25.69
CA PRO A 610 -7.40 6.44 -26.52
C PRO A 610 -8.60 5.49 -26.43
N SER A 611 -9.82 6.05 -26.35
CA SER A 611 -11.04 5.24 -26.33
C SER A 611 -11.15 4.42 -27.63
N GLY A 612 -11.38 3.12 -27.50
CA GLY A 612 -11.50 2.18 -28.62
C GLY A 612 -10.18 1.61 -29.15
N LEU A 613 -9.04 1.98 -28.56
CA LEU A 613 -7.77 1.32 -28.87
C LEU A 613 -7.69 0.00 -28.08
N THR A 614 -7.77 -1.11 -28.79
CA THR A 614 -7.36 -2.39 -28.25
C THR A 614 -5.83 -2.43 -28.35
N VAL A 615 -5.14 -2.35 -27.22
CA VAL A 615 -3.69 -2.59 -27.19
C VAL A 615 -3.49 -4.08 -27.45
N PRO A 616 -2.97 -4.48 -28.63
CA PRO A 616 -2.67 -5.89 -28.85
C PRO A 616 -1.61 -6.29 -27.82
N ALA A 617 -1.72 -7.51 -27.30
CA ALA A 617 -0.60 -8.11 -26.60
C ALA A 617 0.59 -8.02 -27.57
N VAL A 618 1.62 -7.27 -27.17
CA VAL A 618 2.82 -7.14 -27.98
C VAL A 618 3.52 -8.50 -27.93
N GLU A 619 3.21 -9.35 -28.91
CA GLU A 619 4.23 -10.30 -29.35
C GLU A 619 5.16 -9.49 -30.25
N PRO A 620 6.31 -9.05 -29.76
CA PRO A 620 7.25 -8.36 -30.62
C PRO A 620 7.68 -9.35 -31.69
N ASP A 621 7.63 -8.95 -32.95
CA ASP A 621 8.39 -9.67 -33.97
C ASP A 621 9.88 -9.57 -33.59
N ILE A 622 10.32 -10.55 -32.79
CA ILE A 622 11.69 -10.62 -32.27
C ILE A 622 12.71 -11.00 -33.36
N ARG A 623 12.26 -11.30 -34.59
CA ARG A 623 13.16 -11.64 -35.69
C ARG A 623 14.11 -10.47 -35.97
N GLY A 624 15.40 -10.69 -35.76
CA GLY A 624 16.48 -9.73 -35.92
C GLY A 624 16.54 -8.60 -34.89
N ALA A 625 15.77 -8.66 -33.78
CA ALA A 625 15.99 -7.82 -32.62
C ALA A 625 16.99 -8.50 -31.66
N LEU A 626 18.03 -7.77 -31.28
CA LEU A 626 19.11 -8.30 -30.45
C LEU A 626 18.86 -8.04 -28.94
N ASN A 627 18.08 -7.02 -28.63
CA ASN A 627 17.78 -6.59 -27.25
C ASN A 627 16.38 -5.99 -27.16
N ILE A 628 15.94 -5.65 -25.94
CA ILE A 628 14.61 -5.08 -25.70
C ILE A 628 14.41 -3.71 -26.37
N ARG A 629 15.48 -2.91 -26.53
CA ARG A 629 15.43 -1.63 -27.21
C ARG A 629 15.12 -1.79 -28.69
N ASP A 630 15.75 -2.75 -29.36
CA ASP A 630 15.48 -3.07 -30.76
C ASP A 630 14.04 -3.56 -30.96
N GLN A 631 13.53 -4.36 -30.02
CA GLN A 631 12.15 -4.85 -30.03
C GLN A 631 11.16 -3.69 -29.94
N LEU A 632 11.37 -2.78 -28.99
CA LEU A 632 10.52 -1.59 -28.82
C LEU A 632 10.65 -0.60 -29.98
N ALA A 633 11.85 -0.45 -30.56
CA ALA A 633 12.05 0.37 -31.76
C ALA A 633 11.20 -0.13 -32.95
N LYS A 634 11.10 -1.43 -33.15
CA LYS A 634 10.22 -2.04 -34.16
C LYS A 634 8.74 -1.78 -33.85
N HIS A 635 8.33 -1.91 -32.60
CA HIS A 635 6.95 -1.64 -32.19
C HIS A 635 6.57 -0.18 -32.42
N ARG A 636 7.51 0.75 -32.24
CA ARG A 636 7.33 2.20 -32.45
C ARG A 636 7.28 2.64 -33.91
N THR A 637 7.41 1.74 -34.89
CA THR A 637 7.20 2.09 -36.30
C THR A 637 5.75 2.44 -36.62
N ASN A 638 4.80 2.03 -35.78
CA ASN A 638 3.41 2.46 -35.84
C ASN A 638 3.23 3.78 -35.08
N ASP A 639 2.76 4.83 -35.71
CA ASP A 639 2.57 6.17 -35.15
C ASP A 639 1.67 6.17 -33.90
N GLN A 640 0.63 5.33 -33.88
CA GLN A 640 -0.27 5.21 -32.71
C GLN A 640 0.47 4.65 -31.49
N CYS A 641 1.28 3.62 -31.69
CA CYS A 641 2.10 3.04 -30.63
C CYS A 641 3.22 4.01 -30.20
N ALA A 642 3.88 4.64 -31.17
CA ALA A 642 4.96 5.61 -30.93
C ALA A 642 4.53 6.75 -30.01
N SER A 643 3.30 7.25 -30.12
CA SER A 643 2.80 8.38 -29.35
C SER A 643 2.80 8.18 -27.84
N CYS A 644 2.57 6.94 -27.38
CA CYS A 644 2.65 6.56 -25.95
C CYS A 644 4.06 6.14 -25.56
N HIS A 645 4.72 5.32 -26.41
CA HIS A 645 6.04 4.79 -26.11
C HIS A 645 7.14 5.86 -26.03
N GLN A 646 7.07 6.93 -26.82
CA GLN A 646 7.98 8.08 -26.73
C GLN A 646 7.91 8.79 -25.37
N LYS A 647 6.75 8.71 -24.69
CA LYS A 647 6.57 9.34 -23.38
C LYS A 647 7.00 8.45 -22.21
N MET A 648 6.86 7.13 -22.33
CA MET A 648 7.11 6.22 -21.21
C MET A 648 8.41 5.44 -21.30
N ASP A 649 8.82 4.99 -22.51
CA ASP A 649 9.99 4.13 -22.65
C ASP A 649 11.29 4.74 -22.12
N PRO A 650 11.58 6.05 -22.33
CA PRO A 650 12.78 6.67 -21.78
C PRO A 650 12.89 6.51 -20.25
N PHE A 651 11.79 6.72 -19.53
CA PHE A 651 11.76 6.54 -18.08
C PHE A 651 12.09 5.09 -17.67
N GLY A 652 11.59 4.12 -18.42
CA GLY A 652 11.86 2.72 -18.15
C GLY A 652 13.28 2.30 -18.51
N PHE A 653 13.82 2.81 -19.62
CA PHE A 653 15.22 2.56 -20.00
C PHE A 653 16.22 3.08 -18.97
N ALA A 654 15.92 4.20 -18.30
CA ALA A 654 16.75 4.74 -17.22
C ALA A 654 17.04 3.72 -16.11
N LEU A 655 16.15 2.73 -15.92
CA LEU A 655 16.28 1.72 -14.89
C LEU A 655 16.77 0.35 -15.41
N GLU A 656 17.21 0.22 -16.67
CA GLU A 656 17.63 -1.07 -17.25
C GLU A 656 18.92 -1.64 -16.65
N ASN A 657 19.75 -0.81 -16.00
CA ASN A 657 20.86 -1.28 -15.20
C ASN A 657 20.44 -2.08 -13.95
N PHE A 658 19.14 -2.13 -13.65
CA PHE A 658 18.62 -2.96 -12.58
C PHE A 658 17.83 -4.14 -13.17
N ASP A 659 18.18 -5.33 -12.76
CA ASP A 659 17.55 -6.58 -13.22
C ASP A 659 16.14 -6.79 -12.63
N PRO A 660 15.40 -7.86 -12.99
CA PRO A 660 14.04 -8.12 -12.48
C PRO A 660 13.94 -8.28 -10.96
N ILE A 661 15.01 -8.62 -10.26
CA ILE A 661 15.03 -8.74 -8.79
C ILE A 661 15.71 -7.55 -8.12
N GLY A 662 16.01 -6.50 -8.90
CA GLY A 662 16.61 -5.27 -8.38
C GLY A 662 18.13 -5.29 -8.22
N GLY A 663 18.82 -6.33 -8.68
CA GLY A 663 20.28 -6.38 -8.73
C GLY A 663 20.84 -5.39 -9.78
N TYR A 664 21.95 -4.70 -9.47
CA TYR A 664 22.61 -3.84 -10.46
C TYR A 664 23.39 -4.70 -11.48
N ARG A 665 23.28 -4.36 -12.76
CA ARG A 665 23.93 -5.08 -13.86
C ARG A 665 24.47 -4.13 -14.94
N THR A 666 25.59 -4.51 -15.54
CA THR A 666 26.15 -3.88 -16.76
C THR A 666 25.81 -4.67 -18.02
N ASN A 667 25.51 -5.96 -17.87
CA ASN A 667 25.12 -6.86 -18.96
C ASN A 667 23.81 -7.57 -18.59
N TYR A 668 23.01 -7.88 -19.60
CA TYR A 668 21.86 -8.75 -19.42
C TYR A 668 22.31 -10.15 -19.05
N ARG A 669 21.50 -10.89 -18.29
CA ARG A 669 21.74 -12.32 -18.06
C ARG A 669 21.14 -13.13 -19.21
N ALA A 670 21.88 -14.10 -19.73
CA ALA A 670 21.47 -14.89 -20.87
C ALA A 670 21.72 -16.38 -20.66
N LEU A 671 20.86 -17.21 -21.24
CA LEU A 671 21.04 -18.65 -21.36
C LEU A 671 21.69 -18.94 -22.75
N GLY A 672 22.73 -19.73 -22.79
CA GLY A 672 23.34 -20.14 -24.08
C GLY A 672 24.86 -19.95 -24.20
N LYS A 673 25.37 -19.78 -25.43
CA LYS A 673 26.79 -19.74 -25.75
C LYS A 673 27.41 -18.35 -25.57
N PHE A 674 27.41 -17.85 -24.37
CA PHE A 674 28.08 -16.60 -23.97
C PHE A 674 29.29 -16.93 -23.06
N PRO A 675 30.20 -15.99 -22.81
CA PRO A 675 31.25 -16.16 -21.80
C PRO A 675 30.61 -16.56 -20.46
N LYS A 676 31.25 -17.51 -19.76
CA LYS A 676 30.70 -17.98 -18.48
C LYS A 676 30.72 -16.86 -17.43
N ALA A 677 29.63 -16.71 -16.71
CA ALA A 677 29.57 -15.90 -15.52
C ALA A 677 30.43 -16.45 -14.38
N PRO A 678 30.69 -15.72 -13.30
CA PRO A 678 31.30 -16.25 -12.09
C PRO A 678 30.59 -17.54 -11.67
N ALA A 679 31.37 -18.52 -11.21
CA ALA A 679 30.85 -19.85 -10.92
C ALA A 679 29.82 -19.88 -9.79
N VAL A 680 29.84 -18.88 -8.90
CA VAL A 680 29.02 -18.79 -7.68
C VAL A 680 28.59 -17.33 -7.41
N ILE A 681 27.32 -17.12 -7.10
CA ILE A 681 26.77 -15.87 -6.54
C ILE A 681 26.09 -16.22 -5.23
N ASP A 682 26.43 -15.52 -4.14
CA ASP A 682 25.87 -15.74 -2.79
C ASP A 682 25.89 -17.24 -2.39
N GLY A 683 27.01 -17.92 -2.67
CA GLY A 683 27.16 -19.36 -2.39
C GLY A 683 26.38 -20.30 -3.33
N ARG A 684 25.71 -19.78 -4.37
CA ARG A 684 24.89 -20.54 -5.31
C ARG A 684 25.55 -20.63 -6.67
N PRO A 685 25.57 -21.81 -7.30
CA PRO A 685 26.17 -21.99 -8.61
C PRO A 685 25.36 -21.23 -9.67
N VAL A 686 26.07 -20.49 -10.49
CA VAL A 686 25.52 -19.72 -11.60
C VAL A 686 25.46 -20.58 -12.87
N GLN A 687 24.33 -20.55 -13.55
CA GLN A 687 24.08 -21.30 -14.78
C GLN A 687 23.77 -20.38 -15.98
N TYR A 688 23.77 -19.07 -15.79
CA TYR A 688 23.65 -18.10 -16.87
C TYR A 688 25.01 -17.56 -17.30
N SER A 689 25.01 -16.80 -18.39
CA SER A 689 26.19 -16.10 -18.91
C SER A 689 25.90 -14.60 -19.03
N PRO A 690 26.91 -13.71 -18.96
CA PRO A 690 26.75 -12.31 -19.35
C PRO A 690 26.36 -12.24 -20.84
N GLY A 691 25.18 -11.62 -21.08
CA GLY A 691 24.68 -11.35 -22.43
C GLY A 691 25.16 -9.99 -22.95
N LEU A 692 24.32 -9.32 -23.75
CA LEU A 692 24.62 -8.01 -24.32
C LEU A 692 24.78 -6.95 -23.24
N PRO A 693 25.59 -5.90 -23.47
CA PRO A 693 25.66 -4.74 -22.59
C PRO A 693 24.30 -4.03 -22.43
N VAL A 694 24.04 -3.53 -21.24
CA VAL A 694 22.84 -2.73 -20.96
C VAL A 694 23.01 -1.34 -21.58
N GLN A 695 21.92 -0.83 -22.17
CA GLN A 695 21.82 0.53 -22.72
C GLN A 695 20.73 1.28 -21.97
N ALA A 696 21.09 1.95 -20.87
CA ALA A 696 20.17 2.69 -20.02
C ALA A 696 19.93 4.15 -20.48
N GLY A 697 20.87 4.73 -21.23
CA GLY A 697 20.78 6.13 -21.68
C GLY A 697 19.65 6.33 -22.70
N ASP A 698 18.97 7.47 -22.62
CA ASP A 698 17.92 7.90 -23.55
C ASP A 698 17.74 9.43 -23.47
N VAL A 699 16.67 9.94 -24.09
CA VAL A 699 16.27 11.35 -24.08
C VAL A 699 14.89 11.47 -23.43
N MET A 700 14.76 12.34 -22.45
CA MET A 700 13.48 12.66 -21.81
C MET A 700 12.48 13.21 -22.85
N PRO A 701 11.17 13.11 -22.61
CA PRO A 701 10.16 13.70 -23.50
C PRO A 701 10.32 15.20 -23.74
N ASN A 702 10.99 15.92 -22.83
CA ASN A 702 11.32 17.35 -22.96
C ASN A 702 12.66 17.61 -23.70
N GLY A 703 13.29 16.59 -24.27
CA GLY A 703 14.53 16.73 -25.05
C GLY A 703 15.83 16.64 -24.27
N LYS A 704 15.80 16.58 -22.91
CA LYS A 704 17.02 16.47 -22.08
C LYS A 704 17.59 15.05 -22.12
N PRO A 705 18.86 14.86 -22.53
CA PRO A 705 19.49 13.53 -22.55
C PRO A 705 19.93 13.09 -21.16
N PHE A 706 19.95 11.78 -20.90
CA PHE A 706 20.55 11.16 -19.74
C PHE A 706 21.33 9.89 -20.13
N ALA A 707 22.38 9.58 -19.41
CA ALA A 707 23.24 8.42 -19.70
C ALA A 707 22.85 7.18 -18.87
N ASP A 708 22.34 7.38 -17.67
CA ASP A 708 22.09 6.35 -16.67
C ASP A 708 20.99 6.78 -15.68
N SER A 709 20.71 5.92 -14.71
CA SER A 709 19.71 6.17 -13.67
C SER A 709 20.05 7.37 -12.78
N ASP A 710 21.34 7.65 -12.55
CA ASP A 710 21.73 8.78 -11.69
C ASP A 710 21.53 10.11 -12.39
N ALA A 711 21.86 10.20 -13.69
CA ALA A 711 21.56 11.35 -14.51
C ALA A 711 20.03 11.57 -14.62
N PHE A 712 19.28 10.47 -14.81
CA PHE A 712 17.83 10.52 -14.85
C PHE A 712 17.20 11.03 -13.54
N LYS A 713 17.64 10.54 -12.37
CA LYS A 713 17.17 11.03 -11.06
C LYS A 713 17.43 12.53 -10.89
N ARG A 714 18.59 13.02 -11.33
CA ARG A 714 18.89 14.47 -11.31
C ARG A 714 17.92 15.27 -12.16
N LEU A 715 17.60 14.80 -13.37
CA LEU A 715 16.62 15.47 -14.25
C LEU A 715 15.21 15.49 -13.65
N LEU A 716 14.81 14.46 -12.91
CA LEU A 716 13.53 14.47 -12.19
C LEU A 716 13.50 15.49 -11.05
N LEU A 717 14.66 15.77 -10.45
CA LEU A 717 14.81 16.74 -9.36
C LEU A 717 15.04 18.18 -9.83
N ASP A 718 15.22 18.42 -11.14
CA ASP A 718 15.24 19.79 -11.70
C ASP A 718 13.91 20.51 -11.42
N ASP A 719 12.77 19.77 -11.39
CA ASP A 719 11.47 20.26 -10.95
C ASP A 719 10.80 19.24 -10.02
N PRO A 720 11.03 19.32 -8.71
CA PRO A 720 10.44 18.40 -7.74
C PRO A 720 8.95 18.66 -7.47
N THR A 721 8.38 19.73 -8.00
CA THR A 721 6.97 20.15 -7.75
C THR A 721 5.98 19.06 -8.11
N LEU A 722 6.20 18.35 -9.24
CA LEU A 722 5.34 17.26 -9.65
C LEU A 722 5.33 16.10 -8.65
N ILE A 723 6.48 15.79 -8.05
CA ILE A 723 6.62 14.69 -7.08
C ILE A 723 5.87 15.03 -5.79
N VAL A 724 6.07 16.25 -5.28
CA VAL A 724 5.37 16.76 -4.09
C VAL A 724 3.87 16.79 -4.32
N ARG A 725 3.43 17.29 -5.46
CA ARG A 725 2.02 17.33 -5.89
C ARG A 725 1.42 15.94 -5.95
N THR A 726 2.11 15.00 -6.56
CA THR A 726 1.64 13.61 -6.72
C THR A 726 1.47 12.95 -5.36
N LEU A 727 2.47 13.02 -4.49
CA LEU A 727 2.39 12.44 -3.15
C LEU A 727 1.30 13.09 -2.32
N ALA A 728 1.17 14.42 -2.34
CA ALA A 728 0.12 15.14 -1.64
C ALA A 728 -1.28 14.71 -2.10
N GLY A 729 -1.49 14.58 -3.41
CA GLY A 729 -2.75 14.09 -3.98
C GLY A 729 -3.05 12.65 -3.57
N LYS A 730 -2.07 11.75 -3.62
CA LYS A 730 -2.22 10.36 -3.17
C LYS A 730 -2.54 10.27 -1.68
N LEU A 731 -1.86 11.06 -0.83
CA LEU A 731 -2.14 11.13 0.61
C LEU A 731 -3.54 11.67 0.92
N LEU A 732 -4.01 12.69 0.20
CA LEU A 732 -5.37 13.22 0.36
C LEU A 732 -6.42 12.18 0.01
N VAL A 733 -6.27 11.48 -1.12
CA VAL A 733 -7.19 10.41 -1.52
C VAL A 733 -7.21 9.31 -0.46
N TYR A 734 -6.05 8.87 0.00
CA TYR A 734 -5.93 7.85 1.04
C TYR A 734 -6.53 8.29 2.39
N ALA A 735 -6.28 9.55 2.81
CA ALA A 735 -6.73 10.09 4.08
C ALA A 735 -8.25 10.31 4.12
N THR A 736 -8.83 10.74 3.00
CA THR A 736 -10.27 11.08 2.92
C THR A 736 -11.15 9.95 2.38
N GLY A 737 -10.55 8.97 1.67
CA GLY A 737 -11.28 7.95 0.94
C GLY A 737 -12.06 8.48 -0.26
N ASN A 738 -11.65 9.64 -0.80
CA ASN A 738 -12.32 10.31 -1.90
C ASN A 738 -11.33 10.73 -2.99
N PRO A 739 -11.63 10.50 -4.27
CA PRO A 739 -10.86 11.08 -5.37
C PRO A 739 -10.89 12.61 -5.31
N MET A 740 -9.84 13.24 -5.85
CA MET A 740 -9.80 14.70 -6.03
C MET A 740 -10.87 15.16 -7.02
N ARG A 741 -11.52 16.26 -6.73
CA ARG A 741 -12.58 16.87 -7.55
C ARG A 741 -12.14 18.25 -8.06
N PRO A 742 -12.75 18.78 -9.12
CA PRO A 742 -12.44 20.12 -9.63
C PRO A 742 -12.51 21.22 -8.57
N ALA A 743 -13.51 21.18 -7.67
CA ALA A 743 -13.68 22.14 -6.59
C ALA A 743 -12.54 22.10 -5.54
N ASP A 744 -11.78 21.01 -5.48
CA ASP A 744 -10.69 20.86 -4.50
C ASP A 744 -9.43 21.62 -4.89
N ARG A 745 -9.32 22.06 -6.16
CA ARG A 745 -8.10 22.60 -6.75
C ARG A 745 -7.51 23.75 -5.94
N ALA A 746 -8.29 24.76 -5.62
CA ALA A 746 -7.78 25.93 -4.89
C ALA A 746 -7.26 25.58 -3.49
N ALA A 747 -7.99 24.74 -2.75
CA ALA A 747 -7.57 24.27 -1.43
C ALA A 747 -6.31 23.39 -1.51
N PHE A 748 -6.18 22.60 -2.58
CA PHE A 748 -5.02 21.77 -2.83
C PHE A 748 -3.78 22.60 -3.18
N GLU A 749 -3.90 23.61 -4.05
CA GLU A 749 -2.78 24.52 -4.34
C GLU A 749 -2.33 25.28 -3.07
N GLY A 750 -3.26 25.72 -2.26
CA GLY A 750 -2.94 26.33 -0.96
C GLY A 750 -2.23 25.38 0.01
N LEU A 751 -2.56 24.09 -0.02
CA LEU A 751 -1.86 23.06 0.75
C LEU A 751 -0.41 22.92 0.26
N LEU A 752 -0.21 22.77 -1.07
CA LEU A 752 1.11 22.63 -1.67
C LEU A 752 2.02 23.82 -1.36
N HIS A 753 1.47 25.03 -1.44
CA HIS A 753 2.22 26.26 -1.09
C HIS A 753 2.73 26.22 0.36
N ARG A 754 1.86 25.87 1.33
CA ARG A 754 2.27 25.74 2.74
C ARG A 754 3.30 24.63 3.00
N VAL A 755 3.24 23.53 2.25
CA VAL A 755 4.25 22.45 2.33
C VAL A 755 5.59 22.95 1.81
N HIS A 756 5.56 23.65 0.67
CA HIS A 756 6.77 24.21 0.05
C HIS A 756 7.44 25.26 0.95
N GLU A 757 6.68 26.19 1.56
CA GLU A 757 7.20 27.15 2.54
C GLU A 757 7.90 26.49 3.74
N LYS A 758 7.58 25.22 4.03
CA LYS A 758 8.14 24.42 5.12
C LYS A 758 9.14 23.36 4.60
N HIS A 759 9.77 23.60 3.46
CA HIS A 759 10.84 22.78 2.88
C HIS A 759 10.42 21.36 2.47
N ASP A 760 9.17 21.16 2.08
CA ASP A 760 8.64 19.91 1.52
C ASP A 760 8.87 18.66 2.42
N GLY A 761 8.88 18.83 3.75
CA GLY A 761 9.03 17.73 4.70
C GLY A 761 7.87 16.74 4.63
N LEU A 762 8.16 15.44 4.72
CA LEU A 762 7.14 14.39 4.60
C LEU A 762 6.14 14.40 5.77
N ARG A 763 6.61 14.53 7.02
CA ARG A 763 5.73 14.66 8.19
C ARG A 763 4.96 15.98 8.15
N THR A 764 5.61 17.04 7.71
CA THR A 764 4.99 18.33 7.44
C THR A 764 3.83 18.18 6.44
N LEU A 765 4.01 17.45 5.34
CA LEU A 765 2.93 17.16 4.39
C LEU A 765 1.76 16.45 5.05
N VAL A 766 2.01 15.42 5.88
CA VAL A 766 0.93 14.73 6.63
C VAL A 766 0.16 15.70 7.51
N HIS A 767 0.84 16.61 8.21
CA HIS A 767 0.18 17.64 9.02
C HIS A 767 -0.62 18.64 8.20
N GLU A 768 -0.11 19.08 7.05
CA GLU A 768 -0.84 20.01 6.18
C GLU A 768 -2.09 19.34 5.57
N VAL A 769 -2.00 18.03 5.25
CA VAL A 769 -3.15 17.23 4.82
C VAL A 769 -4.23 17.22 5.92
N ILE A 770 -3.87 16.87 7.16
CA ILE A 770 -4.81 16.76 8.30
C ILE A 770 -5.46 18.11 8.64
N GLN A 771 -4.75 19.21 8.45
CA GLN A 771 -5.25 20.56 8.75
C GLN A 771 -5.95 21.22 7.55
N SER A 772 -5.94 20.59 6.38
CA SER A 772 -6.55 21.13 5.17
C SER A 772 -8.08 21.12 5.24
N GLU A 773 -8.71 22.06 4.57
CA GLU A 773 -10.17 22.07 4.38
C GLU A 773 -10.66 20.76 3.74
N LEU A 774 -9.85 20.15 2.88
CA LEU A 774 -10.15 18.89 2.20
C LEU A 774 -10.26 17.71 3.18
N PHE A 775 -9.54 17.75 4.28
CA PHE A 775 -9.59 16.75 5.33
C PHE A 775 -10.66 17.08 6.39
N LEU A 776 -10.88 18.35 6.68
CA LEU A 776 -11.78 18.80 7.74
C LEU A 776 -13.26 18.85 7.35
N ASN A 777 -13.57 18.75 6.07
CA ASN A 777 -14.93 18.79 5.51
C ASN A 777 -15.26 17.52 4.70
N LYS A 778 -16.60 17.31 4.53
CA LYS A 778 -17.14 16.28 3.64
C LYS A 778 -17.81 16.92 2.43
#